data_b49181b62b31dd84758e6d96e6becbe6
#
_entry.id   b49181b62b31dd84758e6d96e6becbe6
#
_cell.length_a   1.000
_cell.length_b   1.000
_cell.length_c   1.000
_cell.angle_alpha   90.00
_cell.angle_beta   90.00
_cell.angle_gamma   90.00
#
_symmetry.space_group_name_H-M   'P 1'
#
loop_
_entity.id
_entity.type
_entity.pdbx_description
1 polymer ?
#
loop_
_entity_poly.entity_id
_entity_poly.type
_entity_poly.pdbx_seq_one_letter_code
_entity_poly.pdbx_strand_id
1 'polypeptide(L)'
;MCNRPDCGRGEIDEQGFCDVCDREPLPADRAGPAARAPQPARAPQPARGPSVGVAHVRPDPWYGLGLVDSDQAPEAADVPRRSADPVPEEHRYCANPSCMQPVGRGHDGEPGRTTGFCPHCGTGFDFSQPGGRTIAGRYDLQLVLGSGAYGAAFLAHDRNLATDVVLKALNKSVARTALHERDVLVGLRHDSIVRILGYERQGPHLVLEYVPGVPLSARDGDRLETLLAHGVRVLQALDYLHARGLLHCDVKPLNIIRFREESPAGALDRVRLIDFGAVRSQKDTGRIVACTPAYAPPEDDPDHLRPAPGFDLYGLGMTLREVCRSRWTDRSAPGVDSLHLLLDRATDVERPWRRFVSARQFAEQLSGVIRQVVAGPPAHRQVARPSALFGSMPEPLHGGLGAARPLAHWVGAEPDEDGTLTLRAAFSSPEPGDIAAALPVPLSDPDDPGMAGSAGTALAECRLALRRKDSAQAERTLSAAGLPNWHWLHAWYSGLIALARADAPRAAAEFIQVRTALPGELIPQLALGLCAELRGDHAAARSYYGAVFDTTPALGAAGFGLARVHVLAGERAKAVATAERLAQEFRYEREARVAAVRLRAMVLGGPSSHPAPTEDDLERAGASLVGLSVDRAAAAGLRAEIRYAKFLRDHDRVKLSDAIRELAPHAPTEREYVALVDLANRLRPPLRWRWSGRRGRTGHSRFGETPGTLSSDTPSGGRGHAP
;
A
#
# COMPACT_ATOMS: atom_id res chain seq x y z
N MET A 1 24.51 -17.04 48.15
CA MET A 1 24.45 -15.99 47.08
C MET A 1 23.70 -16.52 45.89
N CYS A 2 22.83 -15.77 45.32
CA CYS A 2 22.04 -16.12 44.15
C CYS A 2 22.94 -16.17 42.90
N ASN A 3 22.87 -17.24 42.12
CA ASN A 3 23.67 -17.47 40.94
C ASN A 3 22.98 -17.07 39.63
N ARG A 4 21.85 -16.35 39.70
CA ARG A 4 21.14 -15.84 38.50
C ARG A 4 21.87 -14.62 37.92
N PRO A 5 22.03 -14.55 36.57
CA PRO A 5 22.73 -13.47 35.91
C PRO A 5 22.07 -12.09 36.09
N ASP A 6 20.75 -12.08 36.31
CA ASP A 6 19.93 -10.89 36.50
C ASP A 6 19.81 -10.42 37.95
N CYS A 7 20.39 -11.16 38.90
CA CYS A 7 20.41 -10.85 40.33
C CYS A 7 21.82 -10.75 40.91
N GLY A 8 22.52 -11.87 41.11
CA GLY A 8 23.93 -11.97 41.56
C GLY A 8 24.25 -11.42 42.96
N ARG A 9 23.26 -10.88 43.72
CA ARG A 9 23.50 -10.14 44.97
C ARG A 9 22.78 -10.70 46.20
N GLY A 10 21.70 -11.45 45.98
CA GLY A 10 20.86 -11.92 47.07
C GLY A 10 21.44 -13.16 47.78
N GLU A 11 21.12 -13.33 49.08
CA GLU A 11 21.37 -14.55 49.80
C GLU A 11 20.18 -15.50 49.66
N ILE A 12 20.44 -16.80 49.72
CA ILE A 12 19.41 -17.82 49.64
C ILE A 12 18.93 -18.09 51.06
N ASP A 13 17.62 -17.92 51.29
CA ASP A 13 16.97 -18.14 52.56
C ASP A 13 16.82 -19.62 52.91
N GLU A 14 16.31 -19.93 54.13
CA GLU A 14 16.10 -21.29 54.58
C GLU A 14 15.03 -22.07 53.76
N GLN A 15 14.24 -21.36 52.94
CA GLN A 15 13.22 -21.92 52.04
C GLN A 15 13.75 -22.13 50.62
N GLY A 16 14.99 -21.73 50.32
CA GLY A 16 15.67 -21.93 49.06
C GLY A 16 15.46 -20.81 48.06
N PHE A 17 14.92 -19.66 48.45
CA PHE A 17 14.68 -18.50 47.56
C PHE A 17 15.66 -17.36 47.83
N CYS A 18 15.92 -16.56 46.86
CA CYS A 18 16.80 -15.39 46.97
C CYS A 18 16.04 -14.20 47.56
N ASP A 19 16.56 -13.59 48.62
CA ASP A 19 16.00 -12.44 49.36
C ASP A 19 15.89 -11.14 48.51
N VAL A 20 16.55 -11.08 47.34
CA VAL A 20 16.53 -9.91 46.46
C VAL A 20 15.62 -10.09 45.23
N CYS A 21 15.56 -11.30 44.65
CA CYS A 21 14.79 -11.54 43.44
C CYS A 21 13.61 -12.52 43.62
N ASP A 22 13.44 -13.05 44.83
CA ASP A 22 12.37 -13.95 45.23
C ASP A 22 12.25 -15.21 44.35
N ARG A 23 13.40 -15.71 43.86
CA ARG A 23 13.47 -16.89 42.98
C ARG A 23 14.50 -17.88 43.44
N GLU A 24 14.25 -19.17 43.13
CA GLU A 24 15.22 -20.22 43.36
C GLU A 24 16.53 -19.99 42.54
N PRO A 25 17.73 -20.33 43.09
CA PRO A 25 18.97 -20.32 42.34
C PRO A 25 18.87 -21.28 41.14
N LEU A 26 19.63 -20.96 40.06
CA LEU A 26 19.71 -21.87 38.91
C LEU A 26 20.42 -23.15 39.27
N PRO A 27 19.97 -24.34 38.79
CA PRO A 27 20.74 -25.60 38.90
C PRO A 27 22.16 -25.41 38.33
N ALA A 28 23.14 -26.08 38.94
CA ALA A 28 24.57 -25.89 38.60
C ALA A 28 24.90 -26.15 37.13
N ASP A 29 24.13 -26.99 36.46
CA ASP A 29 24.29 -27.34 35.02
C ASP A 29 23.75 -26.26 34.07
N ARG A 30 23.05 -25.26 34.59
CA ARG A 30 22.51 -24.12 33.81
C ARG A 30 23.19 -22.77 34.12
N ALA A 31 24.16 -22.77 35.03
CA ALA A 31 25.04 -21.63 35.23
C ALA A 31 25.97 -21.52 34.02
N GLY A 32 25.79 -20.54 33.14
CA GLY A 32 26.62 -20.30 31.97
C GLY A 32 28.09 -20.07 32.36
N PRO A 33 29.03 -20.26 31.45
CA PRO A 33 30.49 -20.21 31.76
C PRO A 33 30.82 -18.83 32.33
N ALA A 34 31.65 -18.88 33.40
CA ALA A 34 32.18 -17.71 34.10
C ALA A 34 32.81 -16.72 33.12
N ALA A 35 32.63 -15.44 33.43
CA ALA A 35 33.09 -14.30 32.65
C ALA A 35 34.51 -14.50 32.07
N ARG A 36 34.63 -14.44 30.77
CA ARG A 36 35.88 -14.37 30.03
C ARG A 36 36.64 -13.10 30.43
N ALA A 37 37.93 -13.22 30.69
CA ALA A 37 38.83 -12.12 30.93
C ALA A 37 38.73 -11.01 29.88
N PRO A 38 38.96 -9.74 30.24
CA PRO A 38 38.74 -8.60 29.33
C PRO A 38 39.69 -8.71 28.11
N GLN A 39 39.09 -8.72 26.92
CA GLN A 39 39.81 -8.55 25.67
C GLN A 39 40.40 -7.13 25.59
N PRO A 40 41.55 -6.92 24.98
CA PRO A 40 42.15 -5.60 24.83
C PRO A 40 41.19 -4.68 24.04
N ALA A 41 41.12 -3.43 24.47
CA ALA A 41 40.26 -2.40 23.94
C ALA A 41 40.39 -2.30 22.42
N ARG A 42 39.29 -2.55 21.72
CA ARG A 42 39.12 -2.24 20.31
C ARG A 42 39.22 -0.72 20.14
N ALA A 43 40.00 -0.29 19.14
CA ALA A 43 40.13 1.12 18.76
C ALA A 43 38.74 1.77 18.65
N PRO A 44 38.57 3.05 19.06
CA PRO A 44 37.27 3.73 19.00
C PRO A 44 36.78 3.78 17.56
N GLN A 45 35.67 3.13 17.32
CA GLN A 45 34.93 3.35 16.09
C GLN A 45 34.49 4.82 16.06
N PRO A 46 34.54 5.48 14.90
CA PRO A 46 34.04 6.85 14.81
C PRO A 46 32.60 6.88 15.32
N ALA A 47 32.30 7.85 16.17
CA ALA A 47 31.00 8.06 16.76
C ALA A 47 29.95 8.02 15.64
N ARG A 48 29.10 6.99 15.66
CA ARG A 48 27.85 7.02 14.88
C ARG A 48 27.11 8.25 15.38
N GLY A 49 26.88 9.20 14.50
CA GLY A 49 25.96 10.29 14.73
C GLY A 49 24.63 9.73 15.25
N PRO A 50 23.81 10.53 15.93
CA PRO A 50 22.57 10.04 16.49
C PRO A 50 21.82 9.31 15.37
N SER A 51 21.77 7.99 15.48
CA SER A 51 20.82 7.22 14.71
C SER A 51 19.45 7.73 15.16
N VAL A 52 18.88 8.63 14.39
CA VAL A 52 17.43 8.84 14.43
C VAL A 52 16.91 7.44 14.16
N GLY A 53 16.47 6.77 15.24
CA GLY A 53 15.96 5.42 15.15
C GLY A 53 14.89 5.48 14.06
N VAL A 54 15.11 4.74 12.97
CA VAL A 54 14.02 4.34 12.12
C VAL A 54 13.10 3.66 13.10
N ALA A 55 12.02 4.35 13.48
CA ALA A 55 10.98 3.74 14.27
C ALA A 55 10.62 2.48 13.47
N HIS A 56 11.04 1.33 13.97
CA HIS A 56 10.52 0.06 13.48
C HIS A 56 9.04 0.16 13.79
N VAL A 57 8.29 0.67 12.80
CA VAL A 57 6.84 0.66 12.83
C VAL A 57 6.50 -0.81 13.01
N ARG A 58 6.08 -1.17 14.23
CA ARG A 58 5.54 -2.49 14.49
C ARG A 58 4.47 -2.69 13.43
N PRO A 59 4.47 -3.81 12.69
CA PRO A 59 3.40 -4.10 11.75
C PRO A 59 2.10 -3.87 12.53
N ASP A 60 1.22 -3.02 12.01
CA ASP A 60 -0.07 -2.77 12.65
C ASP A 60 -0.77 -4.13 12.75
N PRO A 61 -0.91 -4.71 13.96
CA PRO A 61 -1.52 -6.02 14.15
C PRO A 61 -2.98 -6.03 13.73
N TRP A 62 -3.54 -4.85 13.45
CA TRP A 62 -4.92 -4.61 13.05
C TRP A 62 -5.08 -4.32 11.57
N TYR A 63 -4.08 -4.66 10.73
CA TYR A 63 -4.14 -4.48 9.26
C TYR A 63 -4.45 -3.05 8.81
N GLY A 64 -4.02 -2.04 9.55
CA GLY A 64 -4.30 -0.64 9.24
C GLY A 64 -5.67 -0.14 9.72
N LEU A 65 -6.38 -0.90 10.55
CA LEU A 65 -7.67 -0.47 11.12
C LEU A 65 -7.55 0.76 12.03
N GLY A 66 -6.35 1.07 12.53
CA GLY A 66 -6.07 2.33 13.23
C GLY A 66 -6.15 3.58 12.37
N LEU A 67 -6.28 3.43 11.04
CA LEU A 67 -6.48 4.54 10.10
C LEU A 67 -7.98 4.89 9.91
N VAL A 68 -8.88 4.06 10.44
CA VAL A 68 -10.32 4.22 10.26
C VAL A 68 -10.93 4.79 11.53
N ASP A 69 -11.66 5.88 11.39
CA ASP A 69 -12.41 6.50 12.46
C ASP A 69 -13.53 5.60 12.97
N SER A 70 -13.69 5.52 14.28
CA SER A 70 -14.61 4.60 14.94
C SER A 70 -15.86 5.27 15.53
N ASP A 71 -16.11 6.54 15.21
CA ASP A 71 -17.23 7.33 15.76
C ASP A 71 -18.59 7.07 15.11
N GLN A 72 -18.64 6.18 14.12
CA GLN A 72 -19.85 5.86 13.34
C GLN A 72 -20.63 4.63 13.88
N ALA A 73 -20.25 4.12 15.05
CA ALA A 73 -20.92 2.98 15.63
C ALA A 73 -22.41 3.28 15.92
N PRO A 74 -23.34 2.31 15.69
CA PRO A 74 -24.74 2.48 15.99
C PRO A 74 -24.97 2.78 17.48
N GLU A 75 -25.83 3.77 17.78
CA GLU A 75 -26.20 4.05 19.15
C GLU A 75 -27.19 2.99 19.69
N ALA A 76 -27.27 2.85 21.00
CA ALA A 76 -28.21 1.90 21.63
C ALA A 76 -29.68 2.19 21.26
N ALA A 77 -30.02 3.45 20.96
CA ALA A 77 -31.34 3.85 20.49
C ALA A 77 -31.65 3.36 19.05
N ASP A 78 -30.61 3.10 18.25
CA ASP A 78 -30.74 2.61 16.87
C ASP A 78 -30.99 1.11 16.79
N VAL A 79 -30.73 0.38 17.89
CA VAL A 79 -31.03 -1.05 17.96
C VAL A 79 -32.54 -1.22 17.92
N PRO A 80 -33.09 -1.85 16.87
CA PRO A 80 -34.55 -2.04 16.79
C PRO A 80 -34.99 -2.85 18.00
N ARG A 81 -35.66 -2.21 18.95
CA ARG A 81 -36.47 -2.92 19.93
C ARG A 81 -37.66 -3.46 19.14
N ARG A 82 -37.48 -4.63 18.55
CA ARG A 82 -38.61 -5.30 17.91
C ARG A 82 -39.69 -5.45 18.97
N SER A 83 -40.86 -4.94 18.65
CA SER A 83 -42.02 -5.08 19.53
C SER A 83 -42.23 -6.57 19.81
N ALA A 84 -42.97 -6.87 20.87
CA ALA A 84 -43.42 -8.24 21.21
C ALA A 84 -44.40 -8.81 20.14
N ASP A 85 -44.43 -8.25 18.95
CA ASP A 85 -45.23 -8.71 17.84
C ASP A 85 -44.77 -10.09 17.35
N PRO A 86 -45.72 -10.93 16.91
CA PRO A 86 -45.38 -12.21 16.31
C PRO A 86 -44.41 -12.03 15.15
N VAL A 87 -43.60 -13.07 14.91
CA VAL A 87 -42.68 -13.08 13.75
C VAL A 87 -43.45 -12.61 12.50
N PRO A 88 -42.96 -11.56 11.80
CA PRO A 88 -43.61 -11.06 10.59
C PRO A 88 -43.83 -12.21 9.60
N GLU A 89 -44.97 -12.20 8.91
CA GLU A 89 -45.38 -13.32 8.06
C GLU A 89 -44.39 -13.63 6.94
N GLU A 90 -43.72 -12.59 6.41
CA GLU A 90 -42.68 -12.73 5.39
C GLU A 90 -41.45 -13.47 5.90
N HIS A 91 -41.27 -13.58 7.21
CA HIS A 91 -40.14 -14.28 7.86
C HIS A 91 -40.52 -15.63 8.46
N ARG A 92 -41.78 -16.11 8.25
CA ARG A 92 -42.23 -17.42 8.72
C ARG A 92 -41.91 -18.51 7.71
N TYR A 93 -40.98 -19.39 8.06
CA TYR A 93 -40.57 -20.53 7.26
C TYR A 93 -40.62 -21.81 8.06
N CYS A 94 -40.82 -22.95 7.39
CA CYS A 94 -40.75 -24.25 8.00
C CYS A 94 -39.38 -24.51 8.59
N ALA A 95 -39.35 -24.97 9.83
CA ALA A 95 -38.11 -25.26 10.55
C ALA A 95 -37.37 -26.52 10.07
N ASN A 96 -37.96 -27.29 9.14
CA ASN A 96 -37.31 -28.46 8.55
C ASN A 96 -36.35 -27.99 7.46
N PRO A 97 -35.00 -28.24 7.60
CA PRO A 97 -33.99 -27.81 6.64
C PRO A 97 -34.19 -28.34 5.21
N SER A 98 -34.79 -29.53 5.10
CA SER A 98 -35.12 -30.14 3.81
C SER A 98 -36.40 -29.57 3.19
N CYS A 99 -37.16 -28.79 3.91
CA CYS A 99 -38.43 -28.24 3.46
C CYS A 99 -38.35 -26.73 3.21
N MET A 100 -38.04 -25.94 4.22
CA MET A 100 -37.90 -24.48 4.21
C MET A 100 -39.04 -23.70 3.51
N GLN A 101 -40.21 -24.31 3.34
CA GLN A 101 -41.33 -23.67 2.70
C GLN A 101 -41.96 -22.59 3.61
N PRO A 102 -42.53 -21.52 3.04
CA PRO A 102 -43.27 -20.54 3.79
C PRO A 102 -44.41 -21.19 4.56
N VAL A 103 -44.58 -20.83 5.83
CA VAL A 103 -45.63 -21.37 6.71
C VAL A 103 -46.27 -20.27 7.53
N GLY A 104 -47.54 -20.45 7.95
CA GLY A 104 -48.21 -19.52 8.82
C GLY A 104 -48.42 -18.13 8.20
N ARG A 105 -48.41 -18.02 6.87
CA ARG A 105 -48.72 -16.76 6.16
C ARG A 105 -50.18 -16.65 5.86
N GLY A 106 -50.69 -15.41 5.91
CA GLY A 106 -52.04 -15.08 5.51
C GLY A 106 -52.27 -15.21 4.03
N HIS A 107 -53.53 -15.33 3.64
CA HIS A 107 -53.98 -15.37 2.27
C HIS A 107 -55.26 -14.53 2.13
N ASP A 108 -55.44 -13.85 1.00
CA ASP A 108 -56.63 -13.05 0.70
C ASP A 108 -57.01 -12.00 1.77
N GLY A 109 -56.02 -11.40 2.44
CA GLY A 109 -56.23 -10.34 3.44
C GLY A 109 -56.46 -10.86 4.87
N GLU A 110 -56.56 -12.18 5.07
CA GLU A 110 -56.62 -12.78 6.40
C GLU A 110 -55.23 -12.98 6.99
N PRO A 111 -55.01 -12.64 8.29
CA PRO A 111 -53.72 -12.81 8.92
C PRO A 111 -53.34 -14.31 9.05
N GLY A 112 -52.07 -14.61 8.81
CA GLY A 112 -51.53 -15.96 8.90
C GLY A 112 -51.54 -16.49 10.35
N ARG A 113 -51.60 -17.81 10.48
CA ARG A 113 -51.57 -18.50 11.77
C ARG A 113 -50.20 -18.45 12.37
N THR A 114 -50.08 -18.13 13.66
CA THR A 114 -48.82 -18.13 14.40
C THR A 114 -48.39 -19.53 14.83
N THR A 115 -49.34 -20.48 14.88
CA THR A 115 -49.10 -21.88 15.25
C THR A 115 -49.72 -22.83 14.24
N GLY A 116 -49.12 -24.00 14.05
CA GLY A 116 -49.65 -25.02 13.15
C GLY A 116 -48.61 -26.03 12.70
N PHE A 117 -48.92 -26.71 11.58
CA PHE A 117 -48.02 -27.66 10.96
C PHE A 117 -47.74 -27.25 9.52
N CYS A 118 -46.51 -27.46 9.06
CA CYS A 118 -46.13 -27.22 7.70
C CYS A 118 -46.95 -28.08 6.72
N PRO A 119 -47.64 -27.51 5.73
CA PRO A 119 -48.47 -28.30 4.80
C PRO A 119 -47.65 -29.18 3.89
N HIS A 120 -46.34 -28.95 3.73
CA HIS A 120 -45.47 -29.72 2.84
C HIS A 120 -44.81 -30.93 3.52
N CYS A 121 -44.42 -30.78 4.82
CA CYS A 121 -43.63 -31.83 5.48
C CYS A 121 -44.18 -32.22 6.90
N GLY A 122 -45.28 -31.61 7.33
CA GLY A 122 -45.88 -31.91 8.63
C GLY A 122 -45.13 -31.38 9.86
N THR A 123 -44.02 -30.68 9.67
CA THR A 123 -43.27 -30.11 10.82
C THR A 123 -44.09 -29.03 11.52
N GLY A 124 -44.23 -29.11 12.85
CA GLY A 124 -44.92 -28.12 13.66
C GLY A 124 -44.17 -26.78 13.66
N PHE A 125 -44.95 -25.68 13.66
CA PHE A 125 -44.38 -24.32 13.85
C PHE A 125 -45.15 -23.59 14.95
N ASP A 126 -44.43 -22.73 15.68
CA ASP A 126 -45.00 -21.82 16.71
C ASP A 126 -44.25 -20.48 16.63
N PHE A 127 -44.94 -19.47 16.15
CA PHE A 127 -44.47 -18.07 16.04
C PHE A 127 -45.22 -17.18 17.07
N SER A 128 -45.92 -17.77 18.07
CA SER A 128 -46.61 -17.03 19.09
C SER A 128 -45.64 -16.21 19.95
N GLN A 129 -46.14 -15.13 20.51
CA GLN A 129 -45.34 -14.22 21.33
C GLN A 129 -44.74 -14.94 22.56
N PRO A 130 -43.45 -14.72 22.87
CA PRO A 130 -42.80 -15.29 24.04
C PRO A 130 -43.18 -14.57 25.36
N GLY A 131 -43.90 -13.43 25.29
CA GLY A 131 -44.15 -12.58 26.45
C GLY A 131 -44.71 -13.31 27.65
N GLY A 132 -44.04 -13.15 28.79
CA GLY A 132 -44.44 -13.76 30.07
C GLY A 132 -43.98 -15.22 30.26
N ARG A 133 -43.29 -15.84 29.35
CA ARG A 133 -42.72 -17.18 29.49
C ARG A 133 -41.32 -17.14 30.12
N THR A 134 -41.14 -17.90 31.18
CA THR A 134 -39.85 -18.15 31.82
C THR A 134 -39.34 -19.55 31.44
N ILE A 135 -38.13 -19.65 30.91
CA ILE A 135 -37.46 -20.90 30.58
C ILE A 135 -36.60 -21.31 31.76
N ALA A 136 -36.74 -22.59 32.21
CA ALA A 136 -36.00 -23.16 33.33
C ALA A 136 -36.07 -22.35 34.65
N GLY A 137 -37.12 -21.55 34.85
CA GLY A 137 -37.27 -20.68 36.03
C GLY A 137 -36.22 -19.53 36.10
N ARG A 138 -35.41 -19.36 35.08
CA ARG A 138 -34.24 -18.46 35.08
C ARG A 138 -34.31 -17.38 33.98
N TYR A 139 -34.74 -17.73 32.79
CA TYR A 139 -34.67 -16.86 31.62
C TYR A 139 -36.04 -16.31 31.25
N ASP A 140 -36.26 -15.03 31.45
CA ASP A 140 -37.50 -14.36 31.08
C ASP A 140 -37.43 -13.94 29.60
N LEU A 141 -38.24 -14.57 28.77
CA LEU A 141 -38.30 -14.25 27.35
C LEU A 141 -38.90 -12.87 27.14
N GLN A 142 -38.20 -12.02 26.37
CA GLN A 142 -38.61 -10.64 26.08
C GLN A 142 -39.09 -10.48 24.62
N LEU A 143 -38.27 -10.86 23.65
CA LEU A 143 -38.50 -10.61 22.21
C LEU A 143 -38.07 -11.83 21.38
N VAL A 144 -38.69 -11.98 20.20
CA VAL A 144 -38.18 -12.84 19.14
C VAL A 144 -37.17 -12.05 18.31
N LEU A 145 -35.92 -12.47 18.29
CA LEU A 145 -34.86 -11.85 17.47
C LEU A 145 -34.84 -12.38 16.04
N GLY A 146 -35.23 -13.64 15.84
CA GLY A 146 -35.31 -14.27 14.53
C GLY A 146 -35.80 -15.69 14.63
N SER A 147 -36.26 -16.23 13.50
CA SER A 147 -36.58 -17.64 13.35
C SER A 147 -36.09 -18.14 12.00
N GLY A 148 -35.64 -19.37 11.94
CA GLY A 148 -35.10 -19.95 10.72
C GLY A 148 -35.08 -21.47 10.77
N ALA A 149 -34.43 -22.11 9.80
CA ALA A 149 -34.34 -23.58 9.68
C ALA A 149 -33.78 -24.27 10.93
N TYR A 150 -32.92 -23.59 11.69
CA TYR A 150 -32.23 -24.15 12.86
C TYR A 150 -32.92 -23.86 14.19
N GLY A 151 -34.01 -23.10 14.21
CA GLY A 151 -34.79 -22.76 15.39
C GLY A 151 -35.07 -21.27 15.52
N ALA A 152 -35.69 -20.85 16.62
CA ALA A 152 -35.96 -19.46 16.96
C ALA A 152 -34.94 -18.93 17.97
N ALA A 153 -34.50 -17.69 17.77
CA ALA A 153 -33.65 -16.96 18.70
C ALA A 153 -34.48 -15.91 19.46
N PHE A 154 -34.39 -15.92 20.80
CA PHE A 154 -35.11 -15.00 21.67
C PHE A 154 -34.15 -14.15 22.47
N LEU A 155 -34.43 -12.88 22.62
CA LEU A 155 -33.85 -12.06 23.68
C LEU A 155 -34.51 -12.45 24.98
N ALA A 156 -33.72 -12.72 26.01
CA ALA A 156 -34.17 -13.09 27.32
C ALA A 156 -33.36 -12.40 28.40
N HIS A 157 -33.99 -12.13 29.56
CA HIS A 157 -33.27 -11.65 30.76
C HIS A 157 -32.89 -12.84 31.65
N ASP A 158 -31.61 -13.00 31.92
CA ASP A 158 -31.11 -13.99 32.86
C ASP A 158 -31.21 -13.43 34.30
N ARG A 159 -32.16 -13.93 35.09
CA ARG A 159 -32.40 -13.50 36.46
C ARG A 159 -31.19 -13.71 37.37
N ASN A 160 -30.37 -14.74 37.10
CA ASN A 160 -29.24 -15.08 37.95
C ASN A 160 -28.04 -14.18 37.71
N LEU A 161 -27.82 -13.76 36.46
CA LEU A 161 -26.71 -12.88 36.06
C LEU A 161 -27.13 -11.41 35.96
N ALA A 162 -28.44 -11.11 36.07
CA ALA A 162 -29.04 -9.78 35.88
C ALA A 162 -28.58 -9.14 34.57
N THR A 163 -28.55 -9.91 33.46
CA THR A 163 -28.10 -9.48 32.16
C THR A 163 -28.96 -10.06 31.04
N ASP A 164 -28.97 -9.40 29.92
CA ASP A 164 -29.67 -9.87 28.72
C ASP A 164 -28.81 -10.88 27.96
N VAL A 165 -29.46 -11.95 27.50
CA VAL A 165 -28.86 -13.08 26.79
C VAL A 165 -29.70 -13.43 25.57
N VAL A 166 -29.13 -14.17 24.63
CA VAL A 166 -29.89 -14.79 23.53
C VAL A 166 -30.09 -16.25 23.80
N LEU A 167 -31.36 -16.68 23.86
CA LEU A 167 -31.73 -18.09 23.88
C LEU A 167 -32.03 -18.55 22.45
N LYS A 168 -31.18 -19.41 21.88
CA LYS A 168 -31.44 -20.06 20.60
C LYS A 168 -32.05 -21.42 20.81
N ALA A 169 -33.35 -21.56 20.53
CA ALA A 169 -34.07 -22.82 20.65
C ALA A 169 -33.54 -23.81 19.61
N LEU A 170 -33.24 -25.01 20.06
CA LEU A 170 -32.74 -26.09 19.23
C LEU A 170 -33.89 -26.97 18.74
N ASN A 171 -34.06 -27.06 17.44
CA ASN A 171 -35.11 -27.89 16.86
C ASN A 171 -34.81 -29.36 17.10
N LYS A 172 -35.78 -30.13 17.68
CA LYS A 172 -35.61 -31.57 18.00
C LYS A 172 -35.31 -32.42 16.78
N SER A 173 -35.76 -32.03 15.59
CA SER A 173 -35.49 -32.72 14.31
C SER A 173 -34.04 -32.53 13.83
N VAL A 174 -33.30 -31.52 14.36
CA VAL A 174 -31.93 -31.18 13.99
C VAL A 174 -30.98 -31.29 15.20
N ALA A 175 -31.33 -32.08 16.19
CA ALA A 175 -30.61 -32.21 17.45
C ALA A 175 -29.10 -32.49 17.30
N ARG A 176 -28.69 -33.23 16.27
CA ARG A 176 -27.25 -33.47 15.98
C ARG A 176 -26.52 -32.18 15.54
N THR A 177 -27.12 -31.39 14.68
CA THR A 177 -26.54 -30.13 14.18
C THR A 177 -26.44 -29.11 15.33
N ALA A 178 -27.45 -29.07 16.18
CA ALA A 178 -27.48 -28.20 17.34
C ALA A 178 -26.44 -28.55 18.41
N LEU A 179 -26.20 -29.84 18.66
CA LEU A 179 -25.12 -30.30 19.54
C LEU A 179 -23.75 -29.99 18.92
N HIS A 180 -23.63 -30.12 17.62
CA HIS A 180 -22.41 -29.74 16.87
C HIS A 180 -22.12 -28.23 16.98
N GLU A 181 -23.12 -27.36 16.79
CA GLU A 181 -22.97 -25.90 16.97
C GLU A 181 -22.49 -25.57 18.39
N ARG A 182 -23.06 -26.22 19.45
CA ARG A 182 -22.62 -26.06 20.84
C ARG A 182 -21.15 -26.47 21.00
N ASP A 183 -20.78 -27.66 20.50
CA ASP A 183 -19.45 -28.23 20.69
C ASP A 183 -18.38 -27.36 19.99
N VAL A 184 -18.71 -26.78 18.83
CA VAL A 184 -17.87 -25.81 18.12
C VAL A 184 -17.74 -24.53 18.94
N LEU A 185 -18.84 -23.89 19.33
CA LEU A 185 -18.84 -22.60 20.05
C LEU A 185 -18.12 -22.64 21.39
N VAL A 186 -18.22 -23.78 22.14
CA VAL A 186 -17.54 -23.94 23.44
C VAL A 186 -16.02 -23.75 23.32
N GLY A 187 -15.43 -24.16 22.19
CA GLY A 187 -13.99 -24.05 21.94
C GLY A 187 -13.52 -22.70 21.39
N LEU A 188 -14.44 -21.82 20.98
CA LEU A 188 -14.08 -20.56 20.31
C LEU A 188 -13.89 -19.40 21.29
N ARG A 189 -12.84 -18.61 21.06
CA ARG A 189 -12.54 -17.38 21.80
C ARG A 189 -11.96 -16.37 20.81
N HIS A 190 -12.78 -15.45 20.35
CA HIS A 190 -12.37 -14.38 19.40
C HIS A 190 -13.31 -13.17 19.55
N ASP A 191 -12.77 -11.95 19.51
CA ASP A 191 -13.54 -10.72 19.76
C ASP A 191 -14.64 -10.46 18.72
N SER A 192 -14.50 -10.96 17.51
CA SER A 192 -15.50 -10.84 16.46
C SER A 192 -16.33 -12.10 16.24
N ILE A 193 -16.40 -13.01 17.23
CA ILE A 193 -17.25 -14.20 17.23
C ILE A 193 -18.14 -14.18 18.47
N VAL A 194 -19.42 -14.50 18.31
CA VAL A 194 -20.39 -14.58 19.40
C VAL A 194 -19.96 -15.64 20.44
N ARG A 195 -20.10 -15.33 21.73
CA ARG A 195 -19.72 -16.22 22.79
C ARG A 195 -20.89 -17.07 23.27
N ILE A 196 -20.65 -18.37 23.51
CA ILE A 196 -21.56 -19.22 24.23
C ILE A 196 -21.39 -18.99 25.75
N LEU A 197 -22.47 -18.73 26.43
CA LEU A 197 -22.53 -18.54 27.88
C LEU A 197 -22.99 -19.82 28.63
N GLY A 198 -23.77 -20.67 27.95
CA GLY A 198 -24.28 -21.89 28.53
C GLY A 198 -25.17 -22.71 27.61
N TYR A 199 -25.69 -23.80 28.17
CA TYR A 199 -26.66 -24.66 27.53
C TYR A 199 -27.76 -25.03 28.51
N GLU A 200 -29.00 -24.70 28.19
CA GLU A 200 -30.16 -25.03 28.99
C GLU A 200 -30.79 -26.34 28.51
N ARG A 201 -30.96 -27.30 29.43
CA ARG A 201 -31.51 -28.64 29.13
C ARG A 201 -33.01 -28.70 29.14
N GLN A 202 -33.65 -27.85 30.01
CA GLN A 202 -35.10 -27.76 30.08
C GLN A 202 -35.63 -26.92 28.91
N GLY A 203 -36.03 -27.58 27.84
CA GLY A 203 -36.27 -26.98 26.52
C GLY A 203 -34.93 -26.61 25.88
N PRO A 204 -34.31 -27.46 25.08
CA PRO A 204 -32.91 -27.35 24.69
C PRO A 204 -32.63 -26.02 23.98
N HIS A 205 -31.91 -25.13 24.70
CA HIS A 205 -31.51 -23.84 24.20
C HIS A 205 -30.01 -23.62 24.36
N LEU A 206 -29.36 -23.04 23.34
CA LEU A 206 -28.07 -22.43 23.52
C LEU A 206 -28.25 -21.06 24.17
N VAL A 207 -27.46 -20.77 25.19
CA VAL A 207 -27.42 -19.44 25.83
C VAL A 207 -26.20 -18.73 25.31
N LEU A 208 -26.43 -17.67 24.51
CA LEU A 208 -25.41 -16.88 23.84
C LEU A 208 -25.38 -15.46 24.43
N GLU A 209 -24.25 -14.78 24.30
CA GLU A 209 -24.20 -13.37 24.66
C GLU A 209 -25.16 -12.57 23.76
N TYR A 210 -25.83 -11.59 24.35
CA TYR A 210 -26.56 -10.60 23.57
C TYR A 210 -25.63 -9.53 23.07
N VAL A 211 -25.63 -9.27 21.75
CA VAL A 211 -24.87 -8.20 21.10
C VAL A 211 -25.87 -7.09 20.75
N PRO A 212 -25.87 -5.96 21.50
CA PRO A 212 -26.81 -4.86 21.27
C PRO A 212 -26.40 -4.07 20.03
N GLY A 213 -26.79 -4.55 18.88
CA GLY A 213 -26.39 -3.99 17.59
C GLY A 213 -27.41 -4.24 16.48
N VAL A 214 -27.01 -3.93 15.27
CA VAL A 214 -27.81 -4.09 14.05
C VAL A 214 -27.09 -4.99 13.05
N PRO A 215 -27.80 -5.70 12.17
CA PRO A 215 -27.15 -6.39 11.07
C PRO A 215 -26.29 -5.45 10.23
N LEU A 216 -25.17 -5.95 9.71
CA LEU A 216 -24.25 -5.15 8.93
C LEU A 216 -24.93 -4.60 7.66
N SER A 217 -25.08 -3.30 7.60
CA SER A 217 -25.67 -2.59 6.47
C SER A 217 -25.06 -1.21 6.38
N ALA A 218 -25.06 -0.61 5.19
CA ALA A 218 -24.71 0.80 5.05
C ALA A 218 -25.78 1.69 5.68
N ARG A 219 -25.36 2.65 6.49
CA ARG A 219 -26.21 3.67 7.10
C ARG A 219 -25.90 5.03 6.49
N ASP A 220 -26.82 5.97 6.60
CA ASP A 220 -26.54 7.35 6.19
C ASP A 220 -25.34 7.90 6.99
N GLY A 221 -24.39 8.51 6.27
CA GLY A 221 -23.17 9.01 6.87
C GLY A 221 -22.01 7.99 6.99
N ASP A 222 -22.25 6.69 6.84
CA ASP A 222 -21.14 5.71 6.84
C ASP A 222 -20.14 6.02 5.74
N ARG A 223 -18.85 5.97 6.09
CA ARG A 223 -17.74 6.08 5.15
C ARG A 223 -17.36 4.71 4.61
N LEU A 224 -16.87 4.69 3.37
CA LEU A 224 -16.48 3.43 2.70
C LEU A 224 -15.45 2.66 3.51
N GLU A 225 -14.41 3.35 3.99
CA GLU A 225 -13.35 2.74 4.80
C GLU A 225 -13.85 2.07 6.08
N THR A 226 -14.89 2.63 6.71
CA THR A 226 -15.51 2.03 7.91
C THR A 226 -16.18 0.69 7.58
N LEU A 227 -16.95 0.64 6.49
CA LEU A 227 -17.59 -0.59 6.03
C LEU A 227 -16.56 -1.66 5.65
N LEU A 228 -15.48 -1.26 4.97
CA LEU A 228 -14.39 -2.17 4.60
C LEU A 228 -13.61 -2.68 5.83
N ALA A 229 -13.42 -1.84 6.84
CA ALA A 229 -12.77 -2.22 8.10
C ALA A 229 -13.57 -3.32 8.83
N HIS A 230 -14.89 -3.30 8.76
CA HIS A 230 -15.71 -4.39 9.28
C HIS A 230 -15.44 -5.70 8.51
N GLY A 231 -15.27 -5.64 7.18
CA GLY A 231 -14.84 -6.79 6.38
C GLY A 231 -13.52 -7.40 6.86
N VAL A 232 -12.53 -6.57 7.19
CA VAL A 232 -11.25 -7.05 7.74
C VAL A 232 -11.44 -7.76 9.08
N ARG A 233 -12.30 -7.23 9.97
CA ARG A 233 -12.59 -7.89 11.27
C ARG A 233 -13.28 -9.23 11.09
N VAL A 234 -14.19 -9.34 10.12
CA VAL A 234 -14.83 -10.63 9.78
C VAL A 234 -13.80 -11.59 9.21
N LEU A 235 -12.87 -11.12 8.34
CA LEU A 235 -11.78 -11.98 7.83
C LEU A 235 -10.87 -12.49 8.93
N GLN A 236 -10.58 -11.69 9.97
CA GLN A 236 -9.83 -12.16 11.15
C GLN A 236 -10.58 -13.27 11.90
N ALA A 237 -11.90 -13.16 12.02
CA ALA A 237 -12.73 -14.22 12.63
C ALA A 237 -12.73 -15.49 11.76
N LEU A 238 -12.83 -15.33 10.44
CA LEU A 238 -12.78 -16.47 9.51
C LEU A 238 -11.40 -17.14 9.51
N ASP A 239 -10.31 -16.37 9.53
CA ASP A 239 -8.95 -16.91 9.62
C ASP A 239 -8.77 -17.75 10.90
N TYR A 240 -9.29 -17.24 12.03
CA TYR A 240 -9.30 -17.97 13.29
C TYR A 240 -10.09 -19.29 13.23
N LEU A 241 -11.23 -19.32 12.52
CA LEU A 241 -12.02 -20.54 12.30
C LEU A 241 -11.29 -21.50 11.35
N HIS A 242 -10.81 -21.01 10.24
CA HIS A 242 -10.12 -21.80 9.21
C HIS A 242 -8.85 -22.46 9.76
N ALA A 243 -8.09 -21.77 10.59
CA ALA A 243 -6.93 -22.33 11.29
C ALA A 243 -7.29 -23.49 12.24
N ARG A 244 -8.56 -23.62 12.64
CA ARG A 244 -9.09 -24.73 13.46
C ARG A 244 -9.77 -25.80 12.62
N GLY A 245 -9.70 -25.68 11.30
CA GLY A 245 -10.35 -26.61 10.38
C GLY A 245 -11.87 -26.46 10.33
N LEU A 246 -12.42 -25.30 10.69
CA LEU A 246 -13.84 -24.98 10.70
C LEU A 246 -14.19 -23.96 9.62
N LEU A 247 -15.39 -24.07 9.06
CA LEU A 247 -15.97 -23.12 8.12
C LEU A 247 -17.31 -22.63 8.65
N HIS A 248 -17.62 -21.36 8.47
CA HIS A 248 -18.91 -20.78 8.88
C HIS A 248 -20.08 -21.20 7.99
N CYS A 249 -19.86 -21.26 6.68
CA CYS A 249 -20.76 -21.69 5.59
C CYS A 249 -22.00 -20.82 5.36
N ASP A 250 -22.24 -19.75 6.12
CA ASP A 250 -23.39 -18.84 5.91
C ASP A 250 -23.00 -17.39 6.23
N VAL A 251 -21.91 -16.91 5.65
CA VAL A 251 -21.43 -15.53 5.82
C VAL A 251 -22.31 -14.59 4.97
N LYS A 252 -23.09 -13.75 5.66
CA LYS A 252 -24.01 -12.78 5.05
C LYS A 252 -24.25 -11.59 5.98
N PRO A 253 -24.81 -10.45 5.51
CA PRO A 253 -25.05 -9.27 6.36
C PRO A 253 -25.85 -9.55 7.62
N LEU A 254 -26.87 -10.40 7.53
CA LEU A 254 -27.73 -10.75 8.70
C LEU A 254 -26.99 -11.53 9.79
N ASN A 255 -25.90 -12.21 9.45
CA ASN A 255 -25.10 -13.00 10.40
C ASN A 255 -23.89 -12.22 10.94
N ILE A 256 -23.79 -10.92 10.62
CA ILE A 256 -22.74 -10.02 11.12
C ILE A 256 -23.43 -8.87 11.83
N ILE A 257 -23.30 -8.80 13.16
CA ILE A 257 -23.88 -7.71 13.96
C ILE A 257 -22.86 -6.61 14.16
N ARG A 258 -23.19 -5.39 13.74
CA ARG A 258 -22.45 -4.16 14.01
C ARG A 258 -22.96 -3.54 15.31
N PHE A 259 -22.09 -3.21 16.23
CA PHE A 259 -22.44 -2.69 17.53
C PHE A 259 -21.41 -1.70 18.07
N ARG A 260 -21.86 -0.88 19.04
CA ARG A 260 -21.01 0.04 19.77
C ARG A 260 -20.48 -0.66 21.02
N GLU A 261 -19.15 -0.67 21.19
CA GLU A 261 -18.47 -1.15 22.38
C GLU A 261 -17.88 0.05 23.13
N GLU A 262 -18.30 0.24 24.38
CA GLU A 262 -17.72 1.30 25.22
C GLU A 262 -16.36 0.85 25.76
N SER A 263 -15.35 1.69 25.62
CA SER A 263 -14.01 1.45 26.16
C SER A 263 -13.50 2.68 26.90
N PRO A 264 -12.47 2.55 27.77
CA PRO A 264 -11.85 3.68 28.45
C PRO A 264 -11.26 4.72 27.49
N ALA A 265 -10.97 4.33 26.26
CA ALA A 265 -10.42 5.19 25.20
C ALA A 265 -11.51 5.82 24.31
N GLY A 266 -12.78 5.56 24.60
CA GLY A 266 -13.93 6.00 23.82
C GLY A 266 -14.72 4.84 23.22
N ALA A 267 -15.80 5.16 22.52
CA ALA A 267 -16.63 4.19 21.84
C ALA A 267 -15.92 3.58 20.64
N LEU A 268 -16.07 2.28 20.47
CA LEU A 268 -15.51 1.50 19.39
C LEU A 268 -16.62 0.92 18.51
N ASP A 269 -16.49 1.06 17.21
CA ASP A 269 -17.36 0.43 16.21
C ASP A 269 -16.87 -1.01 15.96
N ARG A 270 -17.69 -2.00 16.32
CA ARG A 270 -17.33 -3.41 16.30
C ARG A 270 -18.29 -4.24 15.48
N VAL A 271 -17.83 -5.42 15.08
CA VAL A 271 -18.70 -6.44 14.46
C VAL A 271 -18.50 -7.78 15.14
N ARG A 272 -19.59 -8.57 15.17
CA ARG A 272 -19.60 -9.96 15.62
C ARG A 272 -20.27 -10.85 14.60
N LEU A 273 -19.59 -11.96 14.30
CA LEU A 273 -20.14 -13.05 13.51
C LEU A 273 -21.01 -13.91 14.43
N ILE A 274 -22.24 -14.12 14.01
CA ILE A 274 -23.25 -14.89 14.75
C ILE A 274 -23.76 -16.05 13.92
N ASP A 275 -24.56 -16.92 14.51
CA ASP A 275 -25.25 -18.03 13.86
C ASP A 275 -24.35 -19.10 13.23
N PHE A 276 -23.85 -20.00 14.09
CA PHE A 276 -22.98 -21.13 13.73
C PHE A 276 -23.77 -22.41 13.37
N GLY A 277 -25.06 -22.30 13.05
CA GLY A 277 -25.90 -23.43 12.70
C GLY A 277 -25.51 -24.16 11.42
N ALA A 278 -24.81 -23.47 10.52
CA ALA A 278 -24.33 -24.01 9.24
C ALA A 278 -22.87 -24.49 9.28
N VAL A 279 -22.19 -24.38 10.42
CA VAL A 279 -20.75 -24.64 10.56
C VAL A 279 -20.39 -26.06 10.11
N ARG A 280 -19.27 -26.19 9.41
CA ARG A 280 -18.76 -27.48 8.90
C ARG A 280 -17.25 -27.62 9.21
N SER A 281 -16.83 -28.86 9.32
CA SER A 281 -15.40 -29.16 9.32
C SER A 281 -14.86 -29.18 7.90
N GLN A 282 -13.65 -28.66 7.69
CA GLN A 282 -12.95 -28.79 6.39
C GLN A 282 -12.64 -30.25 6.02
N LYS A 283 -12.74 -31.18 6.99
CA LYS A 283 -12.58 -32.62 6.76
C LYS A 283 -13.88 -33.30 6.31
N ASP A 284 -15.00 -32.60 6.40
CA ASP A 284 -16.28 -33.15 5.99
C ASP A 284 -16.27 -33.37 4.46
N THR A 285 -16.86 -34.49 4.04
CA THR A 285 -17.10 -34.79 2.64
C THR A 285 -18.55 -34.53 2.29
N GLY A 286 -18.79 -33.95 1.15
CA GLY A 286 -20.12 -33.72 0.63
C GLY A 286 -20.52 -32.25 0.58
N ARG A 287 -21.61 -31.99 -0.10
CA ARG A 287 -22.12 -30.68 -0.46
C ARG A 287 -22.53 -29.88 0.79
N ILE A 288 -22.23 -28.58 0.80
CA ILE A 288 -22.79 -27.63 1.76
C ILE A 288 -24.23 -27.34 1.33
N VAL A 289 -25.20 -27.83 2.12
CA VAL A 289 -26.64 -27.69 1.81
C VAL A 289 -27.26 -26.55 2.62
N ALA A 290 -26.69 -26.29 3.78
CA ALA A 290 -27.20 -25.30 4.74
C ALA A 290 -26.49 -23.96 4.51
N CYS A 291 -26.92 -23.22 3.50
CA CYS A 291 -26.37 -21.89 3.17
C CYS A 291 -27.46 -21.02 2.54
N THR A 292 -27.18 -19.72 2.44
CA THR A 292 -28.06 -18.77 1.75
C THR A 292 -27.59 -18.64 0.29
N PRO A 293 -28.40 -19.04 -0.70
CA PRO A 293 -27.95 -19.16 -2.11
C PRO A 293 -27.33 -17.89 -2.70
N ALA A 294 -27.80 -16.70 -2.31
CA ALA A 294 -27.27 -15.41 -2.79
C ALA A 294 -25.82 -15.12 -2.35
N TYR A 295 -25.34 -15.83 -1.33
CA TYR A 295 -23.99 -15.67 -0.77
C TYR A 295 -23.15 -16.95 -0.89
N ALA A 296 -23.68 -17.95 -1.55
CA ALA A 296 -22.97 -19.21 -1.82
C ALA A 296 -22.36 -19.18 -3.22
N PRO A 297 -21.18 -19.77 -3.43
CA PRO A 297 -20.62 -19.93 -4.75
C PRO A 297 -21.59 -20.70 -5.67
N PRO A 298 -21.81 -20.22 -6.91
CA PRO A 298 -22.83 -20.80 -7.80
C PRO A 298 -22.35 -22.03 -8.59
N GLU A 299 -21.16 -22.56 -8.31
CA GLU A 299 -20.63 -23.72 -9.04
C GLU A 299 -21.47 -24.98 -8.80
N ASP A 300 -21.88 -25.62 -9.86
CA ASP A 300 -22.59 -26.92 -9.85
C ASP A 300 -21.65 -28.13 -9.69
N ASP A 301 -20.33 -27.91 -9.78
CA ASP A 301 -19.34 -28.98 -9.64
C ASP A 301 -19.28 -29.49 -8.21
N PRO A 302 -19.58 -30.79 -7.96
CA PRO A 302 -19.54 -31.39 -6.63
C PRO A 302 -18.20 -31.21 -5.90
N ASP A 303 -17.10 -31.15 -6.66
CA ASP A 303 -15.76 -30.99 -6.09
C ASP A 303 -15.51 -29.55 -5.62
N HIS A 304 -16.15 -28.55 -6.21
CA HIS A 304 -16.10 -27.15 -5.79
C HIS A 304 -17.07 -26.81 -4.64
N LEU A 305 -18.03 -27.68 -4.39
CA LEU A 305 -18.99 -27.53 -3.28
C LEU A 305 -18.54 -28.25 -2.00
N ARG A 306 -17.32 -28.78 -1.98
CA ARG A 306 -16.70 -29.31 -0.76
C ARG A 306 -16.42 -28.18 0.23
N PRO A 307 -16.52 -28.46 1.51
CA PRO A 307 -16.15 -27.48 2.54
C PRO A 307 -14.71 -27.01 2.36
N ALA A 308 -14.55 -25.76 1.96
CA ALA A 308 -13.24 -25.11 1.76
C ALA A 308 -13.32 -23.64 2.16
N PRO A 309 -12.22 -23.01 2.62
CA PRO A 309 -12.18 -21.58 2.98
C PRO A 309 -12.80 -20.65 1.95
N GLY A 310 -12.61 -20.94 0.66
CA GLY A 310 -13.16 -20.16 -0.44
C GLY A 310 -14.67 -19.99 -0.41
N PHE A 311 -15.42 -20.88 0.25
CA PHE A 311 -16.86 -20.74 0.44
C PHE A 311 -17.21 -19.53 1.29
N ASP A 312 -16.59 -19.40 2.48
CA ASP A 312 -16.79 -18.28 3.38
C ASP A 312 -16.30 -16.96 2.77
N LEU A 313 -15.18 -17.02 2.04
CA LEU A 313 -14.57 -15.85 1.41
C LEU A 313 -15.42 -15.29 0.27
N TYR A 314 -16.09 -16.18 -0.50
CA TYR A 314 -17.08 -15.78 -1.50
C TYR A 314 -18.28 -15.09 -0.83
N GLY A 315 -18.83 -15.68 0.24
CA GLY A 315 -19.95 -15.12 0.98
C GLY A 315 -19.64 -13.72 1.54
N LEU A 316 -18.42 -13.53 2.06
CA LEU A 316 -17.98 -12.19 2.49
C LEU A 316 -17.81 -11.23 1.31
N GLY A 317 -17.29 -11.69 0.18
CA GLY A 317 -17.20 -10.88 -1.04
C GLY A 317 -18.58 -10.36 -1.48
N MET A 318 -19.59 -11.23 -1.50
CA MET A 318 -20.97 -10.85 -1.80
C MET A 318 -21.57 -9.92 -0.75
N THR A 319 -21.28 -10.16 0.53
CA THR A 319 -21.67 -9.27 1.64
C THR A 319 -21.12 -7.86 1.44
N LEU A 320 -19.83 -7.72 1.16
CA LEU A 320 -19.22 -6.40 0.93
C LEU A 320 -19.75 -5.71 -0.34
N ARG A 321 -20.02 -6.46 -1.41
CA ARG A 321 -20.68 -5.93 -2.62
C ARG A 321 -22.03 -5.29 -2.29
N GLU A 322 -22.83 -5.96 -1.49
CA GLU A 322 -24.14 -5.48 -1.08
C GLU A 322 -24.02 -4.24 -0.17
N VAL A 323 -23.26 -4.37 0.91
CA VAL A 323 -23.14 -3.34 1.94
C VAL A 323 -22.47 -2.06 1.40
N CYS A 324 -21.48 -2.18 0.51
CA CYS A 324 -20.79 -1.02 -0.05
C CYS A 324 -21.47 -0.44 -1.31
N ARG A 325 -22.56 -1.03 -1.81
CA ARG A 325 -23.17 -0.70 -3.13
C ARG A 325 -23.35 0.80 -3.38
N SER A 326 -23.81 1.55 -2.40
CA SER A 326 -24.08 2.99 -2.54
C SER A 326 -22.82 3.86 -2.44
N ARG A 327 -21.67 3.31 -2.06
CA ARG A 327 -20.43 4.04 -1.73
C ARG A 327 -19.30 3.87 -2.75
N TRP A 328 -19.46 3.04 -3.75
CA TRP A 328 -18.41 2.72 -4.74
C TRP A 328 -18.79 3.01 -6.20
N THR A 329 -19.76 3.89 -6.42
CA THR A 329 -20.27 4.24 -7.76
C THR A 329 -19.30 5.09 -8.55
N ASP A 330 -18.50 5.94 -7.87
CA ASP A 330 -17.48 6.76 -8.51
C ASP A 330 -16.13 6.02 -8.56
N ARG A 331 -15.83 5.42 -9.70
CA ARG A 331 -14.56 4.72 -9.93
C ARG A 331 -13.34 5.63 -9.93
N SER A 332 -13.52 6.94 -10.09
CA SER A 332 -12.41 7.90 -10.05
C SER A 332 -11.98 8.26 -8.62
N ALA A 333 -12.82 7.96 -7.63
CA ALA A 333 -12.48 8.18 -6.23
C ALA A 333 -11.32 7.27 -5.79
N PRO A 334 -10.43 7.75 -4.89
CA PRO A 334 -9.28 6.98 -4.42
C PRO A 334 -9.66 5.57 -3.95
N GLY A 335 -8.94 4.56 -4.41
CA GLY A 335 -9.09 3.17 -4.00
C GLY A 335 -10.34 2.44 -4.52
N VAL A 336 -11.32 3.13 -5.10
CA VAL A 336 -12.59 2.51 -5.54
C VAL A 336 -12.36 1.54 -6.70
N ASP A 337 -11.50 1.87 -7.67
CA ASP A 337 -11.18 0.94 -8.75
C ASP A 337 -10.46 -0.33 -8.24
N SER A 338 -9.58 -0.18 -7.25
CA SER A 338 -8.95 -1.32 -6.58
C SER A 338 -9.95 -2.16 -5.78
N LEU A 339 -10.98 -1.54 -5.18
CA LEU A 339 -12.07 -2.23 -4.52
C LEU A 339 -12.88 -3.08 -5.50
N HIS A 340 -13.20 -2.54 -6.69
CA HIS A 340 -13.86 -3.31 -7.73
C HIS A 340 -13.06 -4.57 -8.09
N LEU A 341 -11.76 -4.43 -8.38
CA LEU A 341 -10.88 -5.55 -8.67
C LEU A 341 -10.83 -6.58 -7.53
N LEU A 342 -10.80 -6.11 -6.29
CA LEU A 342 -10.78 -6.97 -5.10
C LEU A 342 -12.05 -7.83 -5.01
N LEU A 343 -13.20 -7.20 -5.14
CA LEU A 343 -14.49 -7.88 -5.04
C LEU A 343 -14.78 -8.74 -6.26
N ASP A 344 -14.34 -8.33 -7.46
CA ASP A 344 -14.40 -9.15 -8.67
C ASP A 344 -13.57 -10.44 -8.49
N ARG A 345 -12.36 -10.33 -7.90
CA ARG A 345 -11.55 -11.51 -7.57
C ARG A 345 -12.22 -12.39 -6.51
N ALA A 346 -12.75 -11.80 -5.43
CA ALA A 346 -13.38 -12.55 -4.35
C ALA A 346 -14.59 -13.37 -4.81
N THR A 347 -15.30 -12.88 -5.84
CA THR A 347 -16.55 -13.44 -6.34
C THR A 347 -16.48 -13.86 -7.82
N ASP A 348 -15.27 -14.20 -8.33
CA ASP A 348 -15.08 -14.63 -9.73
C ASP A 348 -15.77 -16.00 -9.94
N VAL A 349 -16.86 -15.99 -10.70
CA VAL A 349 -17.66 -17.19 -11.02
C VAL A 349 -17.02 -18.01 -12.13
N GLU A 350 -16.44 -17.32 -13.12
CA GLU A 350 -15.87 -17.98 -14.30
C GLU A 350 -14.55 -18.70 -13.99
N ARG A 351 -13.81 -18.18 -13.01
CA ARG A 351 -12.47 -18.64 -12.67
C ARG A 351 -12.30 -18.82 -11.16
N PRO A 352 -12.98 -19.81 -10.55
CA PRO A 352 -12.96 -20.04 -9.10
C PRO A 352 -11.55 -20.18 -8.50
N TRP A 353 -10.61 -20.75 -9.28
CA TRP A 353 -9.20 -20.91 -8.87
C TRP A 353 -8.42 -19.59 -8.72
N ARG A 354 -8.97 -18.48 -9.21
CA ARG A 354 -8.37 -17.13 -9.02
C ARG A 354 -8.82 -16.46 -7.73
N ARG A 355 -9.85 -16.95 -7.07
CA ARG A 355 -10.34 -16.41 -5.80
C ARG A 355 -9.27 -16.44 -4.71
N PHE A 356 -9.52 -15.77 -3.61
CA PHE A 356 -8.67 -15.84 -2.43
C PHE A 356 -8.66 -17.25 -1.86
N VAL A 357 -7.47 -17.74 -1.50
CA VAL A 357 -7.29 -19.09 -0.94
C VAL A 357 -7.33 -19.08 0.59
N SER A 358 -7.09 -17.95 1.23
CA SER A 358 -7.15 -17.79 2.68
C SER A 358 -7.77 -16.47 3.09
N ALA A 359 -8.34 -16.43 4.30
CA ALA A 359 -8.87 -15.22 4.90
C ALA A 359 -7.76 -14.17 5.12
N ARG A 360 -6.54 -14.62 5.50
CA ARG A 360 -5.36 -13.77 5.64
C ARG A 360 -5.02 -13.04 4.32
N GLN A 361 -4.95 -13.77 3.22
CA GLN A 361 -4.65 -13.18 1.91
C GLN A 361 -5.70 -12.13 1.53
N PHE A 362 -6.97 -12.41 1.73
CA PHE A 362 -8.04 -11.45 1.46
C PHE A 362 -7.94 -10.23 2.39
N ALA A 363 -7.68 -10.42 3.68
CA ALA A 363 -7.55 -9.33 4.66
C ALA A 363 -6.38 -8.39 4.33
N GLU A 364 -5.25 -8.92 3.89
CA GLU A 364 -4.09 -8.11 3.47
C GLU A 364 -4.42 -7.26 2.25
N GLN A 365 -5.06 -7.83 1.24
CA GLN A 365 -5.47 -7.10 0.04
C GLN A 365 -6.57 -6.06 0.35
N LEU A 366 -7.57 -6.42 1.15
CA LEU A 366 -8.61 -5.47 1.58
C LEU A 366 -8.02 -4.31 2.39
N SER A 367 -7.08 -4.60 3.28
CA SER A 367 -6.38 -3.56 4.06
C SER A 367 -5.54 -2.63 3.16
N GLY A 368 -4.96 -3.18 2.10
CA GLY A 368 -4.29 -2.38 1.07
C GLY A 368 -5.25 -1.44 0.35
N VAL A 369 -6.43 -1.92 0.01
CA VAL A 369 -7.50 -1.11 -0.60
C VAL A 369 -8.00 -0.03 0.37
N ILE A 370 -8.19 -0.34 1.65
CA ILE A 370 -8.55 0.67 2.67
C ILE A 370 -7.53 1.81 2.68
N ARG A 371 -6.23 1.50 2.67
CA ARG A 371 -5.18 2.54 2.63
C ARG A 371 -5.30 3.42 1.37
N GLN A 372 -5.66 2.84 0.23
CA GLN A 372 -5.89 3.61 -1.00
C GLN A 372 -7.16 4.49 -0.90
N VAL A 373 -8.22 4.00 -0.26
CA VAL A 373 -9.47 4.74 -0.06
C VAL A 373 -9.26 5.95 0.86
N VAL A 374 -8.49 5.79 1.95
CA VAL A 374 -8.20 6.89 2.89
C VAL A 374 -7.03 7.77 2.45
N ALA A 375 -6.41 7.46 1.32
CA ALA A 375 -5.34 8.27 0.75
C ALA A 375 -5.85 9.67 0.41
N GLY A 376 -5.26 10.69 0.99
CA GLY A 376 -5.69 12.07 0.79
C GLY A 376 -4.72 13.08 1.39
N PRO A 377 -5.03 14.39 1.36
CA PRO A 377 -4.11 15.42 1.79
C PRO A 377 -3.67 15.27 3.26
N PRO A 378 -2.55 15.89 3.66
CA PRO A 378 -1.62 15.52 4.75
C PRO A 378 -2.16 15.56 6.18
N ALA A 379 -3.43 15.73 6.41
CA ALA A 379 -4.01 15.69 7.76
C ALA A 379 -3.96 14.30 8.41
N HIS A 380 -3.83 13.24 7.63
CA HIS A 380 -3.73 11.87 8.11
C HIS A 380 -2.32 11.34 7.81
N ARG A 381 -1.44 11.38 8.80
CA ARG A 381 -0.16 10.67 8.72
C ARG A 381 -0.45 9.18 8.58
N GLN A 382 -0.45 8.72 7.35
CA GLN A 382 -0.50 7.30 7.06
C GLN A 382 0.85 6.70 7.44
N VAL A 383 0.83 5.77 8.36
CA VAL A 383 2.01 4.96 8.64
C VAL A 383 2.19 4.00 7.47
N ALA A 384 3.21 4.25 6.65
CA ALA A 384 3.54 3.37 5.53
C ALA A 384 3.80 1.96 6.06
N ARG A 385 2.93 1.01 5.69
CA ARG A 385 3.15 -0.40 5.98
C ARG A 385 3.97 -1.00 4.84
N PRO A 386 5.10 -1.69 5.13
CA PRO A 386 5.80 -2.47 4.11
C PRO A 386 4.86 -3.48 3.47
N SER A 387 4.99 -3.71 2.16
CA SER A 387 4.28 -4.79 1.49
C SER A 387 4.67 -6.14 2.10
N ALA A 388 3.69 -7.02 2.28
CA ALA A 388 3.94 -8.41 2.68
C ALA A 388 4.42 -9.26 1.50
N LEU A 389 4.12 -8.83 0.27
CA LEU A 389 4.37 -9.59 -0.96
C LEU A 389 5.54 -9.07 -1.79
N PHE A 390 6.01 -7.85 -1.53
CA PHE A 390 7.12 -7.24 -2.28
C PHE A 390 8.19 -6.69 -1.34
N GLY A 391 9.44 -6.95 -1.67
CA GLY A 391 10.58 -6.36 -0.99
C GLY A 391 10.66 -4.83 -1.17
N SER A 392 11.59 -4.20 -0.45
CA SER A 392 11.83 -2.77 -0.59
C SER A 392 12.41 -2.43 -1.97
N MET A 393 12.05 -1.28 -2.49
CA MET A 393 12.64 -0.73 -3.71
C MET A 393 13.98 -0.04 -3.38
N PRO A 394 15.11 -0.48 -3.94
CA PRO A 394 16.43 0.06 -3.58
C PRO A 394 16.66 1.45 -4.16
N GLU A 395 16.14 1.73 -5.36
CA GLU A 395 16.40 2.95 -6.12
C GLU A 395 15.13 3.78 -6.34
N PRO A 396 15.22 5.12 -6.23
CA PRO A 396 14.07 6.00 -6.39
C PRO A 396 13.68 6.26 -7.85
N LEU A 397 14.41 5.77 -8.85
CA LEU A 397 14.18 6.00 -10.30
C LEU A 397 13.92 7.48 -10.64
N HIS A 398 14.74 8.39 -10.09
CA HIS A 398 14.52 9.84 -10.20
C HIS A 398 14.73 10.40 -11.64
N GLY A 399 15.25 9.60 -12.59
CA GLY A 399 15.44 10.01 -14.00
C GLY A 399 16.28 11.28 -14.17
N GLY A 400 17.30 11.45 -13.34
CA GLY A 400 18.15 12.63 -13.33
C GLY A 400 17.61 13.84 -12.53
N LEU A 401 16.34 13.89 -12.13
CA LEU A 401 15.80 15.02 -11.35
C LEU A 401 16.50 15.23 -9.99
N GLY A 402 16.79 14.14 -9.30
CA GLY A 402 17.40 14.14 -7.96
C GLY A 402 18.91 14.36 -7.93
N ALA A 403 19.54 14.67 -9.05
CA ALA A 403 20.97 14.94 -9.17
C ALA A 403 21.23 16.18 -10.02
N ALA A 404 22.35 16.85 -9.83
CA ALA A 404 22.77 17.94 -10.71
C ALA A 404 23.00 17.42 -12.15
N ARG A 405 22.86 18.30 -13.14
CA ARG A 405 23.08 17.98 -14.56
C ARG A 405 24.49 17.39 -14.77
N PRO A 406 24.63 16.26 -15.48
CA PRO A 406 25.92 15.70 -15.80
C PRO A 406 26.83 16.70 -16.51
N LEU A 407 28.13 16.75 -16.15
CA LEU A 407 29.10 17.66 -16.78
C LEU A 407 29.22 17.46 -18.29
N ALA A 408 29.05 16.23 -18.76
CA ALA A 408 29.04 15.91 -20.18
C ALA A 408 28.00 16.71 -21.01
N HIS A 409 26.91 17.14 -20.40
CA HIS A 409 25.93 17.99 -21.08
C HIS A 409 26.41 19.43 -21.28
N TRP A 410 27.33 19.90 -20.45
CA TRP A 410 28.00 21.21 -20.61
C TRP A 410 29.16 21.12 -21.57
N VAL A 411 29.97 20.09 -21.45
CA VAL A 411 31.17 19.85 -22.31
C VAL A 411 30.81 19.77 -23.80
N GLY A 412 29.68 19.11 -24.11
CA GLY A 412 29.21 18.96 -25.50
C GLY A 412 28.32 20.09 -26.00
N ALA A 413 28.18 21.17 -25.26
CA ALA A 413 27.34 22.31 -25.66
C ALA A 413 28.16 23.33 -26.44
N GLU A 414 27.60 23.80 -27.56
CA GLU A 414 28.19 24.86 -28.37
C GLU A 414 27.22 26.05 -28.47
N PRO A 415 27.68 27.29 -28.21
CA PRO A 415 26.87 28.47 -28.48
C PRO A 415 26.73 28.67 -29.98
N ASP A 416 25.55 29.10 -30.42
CA ASP A 416 25.29 29.50 -31.79
C ASP A 416 26.01 30.83 -32.17
N GLU A 417 25.81 31.32 -33.41
CA GLU A 417 26.43 32.57 -33.91
C GLU A 417 26.02 33.79 -33.07
N ASP A 418 24.81 33.76 -32.50
CA ASP A 418 24.30 34.80 -31.61
C ASP A 418 24.79 34.60 -30.17
N GLY A 419 25.50 33.52 -29.89
CA GLY A 419 26.03 33.14 -28.59
C GLY A 419 24.98 32.61 -27.64
N THR A 420 23.83 32.13 -28.14
CA THR A 420 22.81 31.43 -27.37
C THR A 420 23.27 29.99 -27.17
N LEU A 421 23.21 29.51 -25.94
CA LEU A 421 23.59 28.14 -25.57
C LEU A 421 22.34 27.28 -25.47
N THR A 422 22.31 26.16 -26.18
CA THR A 422 21.23 25.17 -26.07
C THR A 422 21.74 23.91 -25.33
N LEU A 423 21.14 23.58 -24.20
CA LEU A 423 21.49 22.40 -23.44
C LEU A 423 20.48 21.28 -23.70
N ARG A 424 20.96 20.04 -23.69
CA ARG A 424 20.09 18.84 -23.72
C ARG A 424 19.13 18.85 -22.55
N ALA A 425 18.03 18.10 -22.67
CA ALA A 425 17.08 17.94 -21.57
C ALA A 425 17.78 17.54 -20.27
N ALA A 426 17.30 18.10 -19.16
CA ALA A 426 17.92 17.91 -17.85
C ALA A 426 17.51 16.60 -17.15
N PHE A 427 16.53 15.90 -17.69
CA PHE A 427 15.99 14.64 -17.16
C PHE A 427 15.46 13.78 -18.31
N SER A 428 15.25 12.50 -18.02
CA SER A 428 14.61 11.54 -18.93
C SER A 428 13.76 10.57 -18.11
N SER A 429 12.84 9.88 -18.78
CA SER A 429 12.28 8.67 -18.20
C SER A 429 13.41 7.66 -17.94
N PRO A 430 13.34 6.90 -16.83
CA PRO A 430 14.31 5.85 -16.57
C PRO A 430 14.34 4.83 -17.72
N GLU A 431 15.52 4.26 -17.98
CA GLU A 431 15.66 3.24 -19.02
C GLU A 431 14.87 1.97 -18.66
N PRO A 432 14.19 1.34 -19.64
CA PRO A 432 13.35 0.16 -19.37
C PRO A 432 14.08 -0.98 -18.66
N GLY A 433 15.34 -1.23 -19.01
CA GLY A 433 16.17 -2.24 -18.36
C GLY A 433 16.49 -1.90 -16.90
N ASP A 434 16.70 -0.63 -16.59
CA ASP A 434 16.97 -0.16 -15.23
C ASP A 434 15.69 -0.23 -14.38
N ILE A 435 14.52 0.08 -14.97
CA ILE A 435 13.22 -0.14 -14.32
C ILE A 435 13.05 -1.61 -13.95
N ALA A 436 13.28 -2.53 -14.90
CA ALA A 436 13.18 -3.96 -14.67
C ALA A 436 14.11 -4.46 -13.55
N ALA A 437 15.30 -3.87 -13.44
CA ALA A 437 16.27 -4.18 -12.39
C ALA A 437 15.90 -3.56 -11.03
N ALA A 438 15.25 -2.40 -10.99
CA ALA A 438 14.91 -1.66 -9.78
C ALA A 438 13.60 -2.09 -9.13
N LEU A 439 12.63 -2.57 -9.92
CA LEU A 439 11.34 -3.02 -9.38
C LEU A 439 11.53 -4.12 -8.34
N PRO A 440 10.73 -4.13 -7.26
CA PRO A 440 10.92 -5.02 -6.11
C PRO A 440 10.84 -6.51 -6.46
N VAL A 441 11.53 -7.30 -5.64
CA VAL A 441 11.46 -8.77 -5.71
C VAL A 441 10.24 -9.24 -4.93
N PRO A 442 9.42 -10.16 -5.49
CA PRO A 442 8.36 -10.83 -4.73
C PRO A 442 8.92 -11.57 -3.50
N LEU A 443 8.18 -11.51 -2.40
CA LEU A 443 8.46 -12.21 -1.16
C LEU A 443 7.65 -13.52 -1.10
N SER A 444 8.12 -14.47 -0.32
CA SER A 444 7.41 -15.73 -0.08
C SER A 444 6.09 -15.47 0.67
N ASP A 445 4.99 -15.97 0.13
CA ASP A 445 3.70 -16.02 0.80
C ASP A 445 3.42 -17.46 1.27
N PRO A 446 3.19 -17.70 2.57
CA PRO A 446 2.90 -19.04 3.06
C PRO A 446 1.59 -19.63 2.50
N ASP A 447 0.65 -18.80 2.05
CA ASP A 447 -0.60 -19.23 1.44
C ASP A 447 -0.51 -19.39 -0.08
N ASP A 448 0.64 -19.02 -0.67
CA ASP A 448 0.90 -19.15 -2.10
C ASP A 448 2.19 -19.96 -2.34
N PRO A 449 2.06 -21.23 -2.67
CA PRO A 449 3.22 -22.13 -2.86
C PRO A 449 4.05 -21.79 -4.12
N GLY A 450 3.66 -20.81 -4.92
CA GLY A 450 4.37 -20.42 -6.16
C GLY A 450 5.82 -19.99 -5.97
N MET A 451 6.21 -19.60 -4.74
CA MET A 451 7.61 -19.29 -4.38
C MET A 451 8.35 -20.44 -3.68
N ALA A 452 7.70 -21.62 -3.55
CA ALA A 452 8.29 -22.75 -2.84
C ALA A 452 9.14 -23.64 -3.76
N GLY A 453 10.14 -24.33 -3.16
CA GLY A 453 10.91 -25.38 -3.82
C GLY A 453 11.65 -24.91 -5.08
N SER A 454 11.58 -25.70 -6.14
CA SER A 454 12.27 -25.45 -7.42
C SER A 454 11.78 -24.19 -8.14
N ALA A 455 10.50 -23.86 -8.00
CA ALA A 455 9.94 -22.63 -8.58
C ALA A 455 10.59 -21.38 -7.99
N GLY A 456 10.73 -21.30 -6.67
CA GLY A 456 11.41 -20.18 -6.01
C GLY A 456 12.86 -20.01 -6.47
N THR A 457 13.59 -21.13 -6.64
CA THR A 457 14.98 -21.11 -7.16
C THR A 457 15.02 -20.57 -8.61
N ALA A 458 14.13 -21.06 -9.49
CA ALA A 458 14.05 -20.61 -10.87
C ALA A 458 13.71 -19.13 -10.99
N LEU A 459 12.81 -18.62 -10.14
CA LEU A 459 12.47 -17.19 -10.09
C LEU A 459 13.63 -16.32 -9.59
N ALA A 460 14.43 -16.82 -8.63
CA ALA A 460 15.64 -16.13 -8.18
C ALA A 460 16.69 -16.06 -9.30
N GLU A 461 16.87 -17.14 -10.07
CA GLU A 461 17.74 -17.17 -11.25
C GLU A 461 17.24 -16.23 -12.36
N CYS A 462 15.93 -16.20 -12.60
CA CYS A 462 15.30 -15.24 -13.52
C CYS A 462 15.65 -13.81 -13.13
N ARG A 463 15.54 -13.48 -11.84
CA ARG A 463 15.89 -12.15 -11.32
C ARG A 463 17.39 -11.83 -11.53
N LEU A 464 18.27 -12.79 -11.33
CA LEU A 464 19.69 -12.61 -11.56
C LEU A 464 20.00 -12.37 -13.04
N ALA A 465 19.34 -13.08 -13.95
CA ALA A 465 19.47 -12.89 -15.39
C ALA A 465 19.01 -11.48 -15.81
N LEU A 466 17.88 -10.99 -15.27
CA LEU A 466 17.39 -9.61 -15.52
C LEU A 466 18.42 -8.56 -15.07
N ARG A 467 19.05 -8.74 -13.90
CA ARG A 467 20.11 -7.83 -13.42
C ARG A 467 21.32 -7.82 -14.33
N ARG A 468 21.62 -8.94 -14.99
CA ARG A 468 22.70 -9.07 -15.98
C ARG A 468 22.29 -8.60 -17.39
N LYS A 469 21.08 -8.09 -17.54
CA LYS A 469 20.47 -7.68 -18.82
C LYS A 469 20.34 -8.83 -19.84
N ASP A 470 20.29 -10.08 -19.37
CA ASP A 470 20.08 -11.29 -20.17
C ASP A 470 18.61 -11.72 -20.15
N SER A 471 17.81 -11.07 -20.98
CA SER A 471 16.37 -11.33 -21.08
C SER A 471 16.05 -12.73 -21.65
N ALA A 472 16.95 -13.32 -22.45
CA ALA A 472 16.75 -14.66 -22.99
C ALA A 472 16.93 -15.73 -21.91
N GLN A 473 17.95 -15.59 -21.06
CA GLN A 473 18.12 -16.49 -19.92
C GLN A 473 16.98 -16.30 -18.90
N ALA A 474 16.53 -15.07 -18.67
CA ALA A 474 15.41 -14.79 -17.78
C ALA A 474 14.12 -15.53 -18.23
N GLU A 475 13.84 -15.55 -19.53
CA GLU A 475 12.69 -16.26 -20.09
C GLU A 475 12.79 -17.78 -19.93
N ARG A 476 13.96 -18.36 -20.17
CA ARG A 476 14.20 -19.80 -19.97
C ARG A 476 13.99 -20.20 -18.49
N THR A 477 14.54 -19.44 -17.57
CA THR A 477 14.40 -19.72 -16.13
C THR A 477 12.96 -19.51 -15.63
N LEU A 478 12.24 -18.51 -16.15
CA LEU A 478 10.82 -18.34 -15.83
C LEU A 478 9.99 -19.54 -16.32
N SER A 479 10.26 -20.04 -17.53
CA SER A 479 9.60 -21.24 -18.05
C SER A 479 9.91 -22.48 -17.20
N ALA A 480 11.12 -22.59 -16.68
CA ALA A 480 11.54 -23.68 -15.80
C ALA A 480 10.88 -23.63 -14.41
N ALA A 481 10.34 -22.47 -13.98
CA ALA A 481 9.59 -22.36 -12.74
C ALA A 481 8.28 -23.15 -12.75
N GLY A 482 7.74 -23.48 -13.93
CA GLY A 482 6.53 -24.30 -14.06
C GLY A 482 5.25 -23.64 -13.54
N LEU A 483 5.24 -22.32 -13.35
CA LEU A 483 4.07 -21.60 -12.88
C LEU A 483 3.01 -21.51 -13.99
N PRO A 484 1.72 -21.67 -13.64
CA PRO A 484 0.65 -21.42 -14.59
C PRO A 484 0.71 -19.97 -15.11
N ASN A 485 0.36 -19.76 -16.38
CA ASN A 485 0.39 -18.44 -17.01
C ASN A 485 -0.59 -17.42 -16.39
N TRP A 486 -1.62 -17.90 -15.68
CA TRP A 486 -2.56 -17.05 -14.94
C TRP A 486 -2.04 -16.64 -13.55
N HIS A 487 -0.94 -17.22 -13.09
CA HIS A 487 -0.36 -16.93 -11.77
C HIS A 487 0.30 -15.56 -11.75
N TRP A 488 0.06 -14.76 -10.71
CA TRP A 488 0.56 -13.39 -10.63
C TRP A 488 2.10 -13.29 -10.67
N LEU A 489 2.81 -14.27 -10.10
CA LEU A 489 4.27 -14.34 -10.17
C LEU A 489 4.76 -14.53 -11.62
N HIS A 490 4.10 -15.40 -12.41
CA HIS A 490 4.42 -15.55 -13.82
C HIS A 490 4.23 -14.24 -14.56
N ALA A 491 3.08 -13.57 -14.37
CA ALA A 491 2.80 -12.28 -15.00
C ALA A 491 3.80 -11.19 -14.55
N TRP A 492 4.18 -11.16 -13.26
CA TRP A 492 5.18 -10.22 -12.75
C TRP A 492 6.52 -10.34 -13.47
N TYR A 493 7.09 -11.54 -13.52
CA TYR A 493 8.37 -11.78 -14.17
C TYR A 493 8.30 -11.63 -15.70
N SER A 494 7.19 -12.02 -16.34
CA SER A 494 6.93 -11.75 -17.77
C SER A 494 6.94 -10.25 -18.07
N GLY A 495 6.31 -9.44 -17.20
CA GLY A 495 6.34 -7.99 -17.30
C GLY A 495 7.76 -7.40 -17.16
N LEU A 496 8.55 -7.90 -16.22
CA LEU A 496 9.95 -7.49 -16.06
C LEU A 496 10.80 -7.86 -17.28
N ILE A 497 10.61 -9.05 -17.87
CA ILE A 497 11.29 -9.49 -19.10
C ILE A 497 10.91 -8.59 -20.27
N ALA A 498 9.62 -8.26 -20.40
CA ALA A 498 9.13 -7.35 -21.44
C ALA A 498 9.77 -5.94 -21.30
N LEU A 499 9.85 -5.41 -20.08
CA LEU A 499 10.59 -4.15 -19.82
C LEU A 499 12.07 -4.26 -20.20
N ALA A 500 12.75 -5.35 -19.84
CA ALA A 500 14.15 -5.55 -20.21
C ALA A 500 14.37 -5.59 -21.74
N ARG A 501 13.32 -5.88 -22.50
CA ARG A 501 13.28 -5.85 -23.98
C ARG A 501 12.75 -4.54 -24.55
N ALA A 502 12.52 -3.54 -23.71
CA ALA A 502 11.90 -2.26 -24.06
C ALA A 502 10.47 -2.38 -24.67
N ASP A 503 9.76 -3.48 -24.37
CA ASP A 503 8.36 -3.71 -24.78
C ASP A 503 7.41 -3.25 -23.67
N ALA A 504 7.24 -1.94 -23.53
CA ALA A 504 6.38 -1.34 -22.52
C ALA A 504 4.87 -1.68 -22.70
N PRO A 505 4.31 -1.84 -23.90
CA PRO A 505 2.94 -2.30 -24.08
C PRO A 505 2.70 -3.70 -23.53
N ARG A 506 3.57 -4.65 -23.84
CA ARG A 506 3.49 -6.02 -23.30
C ARG A 506 3.69 -6.04 -21.79
N ALA A 507 4.67 -5.30 -21.27
CA ALA A 507 4.88 -5.19 -19.84
C ALA A 507 3.64 -4.67 -19.10
N ALA A 508 2.97 -3.65 -19.64
CA ALA A 508 1.74 -3.12 -19.06
C ALA A 508 0.62 -4.16 -19.05
N ALA A 509 0.45 -4.97 -20.09
CA ALA A 509 -0.55 -6.02 -20.13
C ALA A 509 -0.31 -7.08 -19.02
N GLU A 510 0.94 -7.46 -18.80
CA GLU A 510 1.30 -8.40 -17.74
C GLU A 510 1.10 -7.76 -16.34
N PHE A 511 1.49 -6.51 -16.11
CA PHE A 511 1.28 -5.83 -14.83
C PHE A 511 -0.20 -5.54 -14.52
N ILE A 512 -1.07 -5.43 -15.53
CA ILE A 512 -2.52 -5.39 -15.34
C ILE A 512 -3.02 -6.70 -14.73
N GLN A 513 -2.50 -7.86 -15.19
CA GLN A 513 -2.86 -9.15 -14.59
C GLN A 513 -2.41 -9.22 -13.12
N VAL A 514 -1.19 -8.73 -12.81
CA VAL A 514 -0.70 -8.66 -11.42
C VAL A 514 -1.59 -7.75 -10.58
N ARG A 515 -1.96 -6.55 -11.06
CA ARG A 515 -2.85 -5.64 -10.36
C ARG A 515 -4.23 -6.24 -10.11
N THR A 516 -4.76 -6.99 -11.07
CA THR A 516 -6.04 -7.69 -10.93
C THR A 516 -5.96 -8.78 -9.85
N ALA A 517 -4.83 -9.49 -9.77
CA ALA A 517 -4.59 -10.48 -8.73
C ALA A 517 -4.29 -9.86 -7.36
N LEU A 518 -3.62 -8.73 -7.30
CA LEU A 518 -3.15 -8.07 -6.08
C LEU A 518 -3.62 -6.59 -6.01
N PRO A 519 -4.92 -6.33 -5.94
CA PRO A 519 -5.46 -4.97 -6.03
C PRO A 519 -5.12 -4.07 -4.83
N GLY A 520 -4.79 -4.66 -3.67
CA GLY A 520 -4.33 -3.94 -2.49
C GLY A 520 -2.85 -3.51 -2.55
N GLU A 521 -2.07 -4.06 -3.50
CA GLU A 521 -0.65 -3.75 -3.64
C GLU A 521 -0.41 -2.55 -4.55
N LEU A 522 0.52 -1.66 -4.12
CA LEU A 522 0.87 -0.46 -4.86
C LEU A 522 1.96 -0.68 -5.90
N ILE A 523 2.77 -1.72 -5.75
CA ILE A 523 3.90 -2.00 -6.64
C ILE A 523 3.45 -2.28 -8.09
N PRO A 524 2.37 -3.07 -8.34
CA PRO A 524 1.86 -3.22 -9.69
C PRO A 524 1.36 -1.90 -10.31
N GLN A 525 0.76 -1.01 -9.50
CA GLN A 525 0.33 0.31 -9.96
C GLN A 525 1.53 1.21 -10.31
N LEU A 526 2.60 1.17 -9.50
CA LEU A 526 3.85 1.86 -9.80
C LEU A 526 4.44 1.37 -11.13
N ALA A 527 4.49 0.04 -11.34
CA ALA A 527 4.98 -0.55 -12.59
C ALA A 527 4.15 -0.11 -13.81
N LEU A 528 2.81 -0.03 -13.66
CA LEU A 528 1.92 0.50 -14.70
C LEU A 528 2.18 1.99 -14.98
N GLY A 529 2.44 2.79 -13.95
CA GLY A 529 2.82 4.20 -14.10
C GLY A 529 4.11 4.36 -14.90
N LEU A 530 5.13 3.55 -14.62
CA LEU A 530 6.39 3.51 -15.37
C LEU A 530 6.16 3.08 -16.83
N CYS A 531 5.36 2.06 -17.08
CA CYS A 531 5.01 1.64 -18.45
C CYS A 531 4.24 2.73 -19.23
N ALA A 532 3.32 3.44 -18.57
CA ALA A 532 2.57 4.52 -19.17
C ALA A 532 3.49 5.70 -19.54
N GLU A 533 4.41 6.07 -18.64
CA GLU A 533 5.43 7.11 -18.90
C GLU A 533 6.31 6.75 -20.12
N LEU A 534 6.80 5.50 -20.20
CA LEU A 534 7.60 5.02 -21.32
C LEU A 534 6.85 5.07 -22.67
N ARG A 535 5.53 4.92 -22.65
CA ARG A 535 4.67 5.02 -23.85
C ARG A 535 4.26 6.45 -24.19
N GLY A 536 4.64 7.44 -23.37
CA GLY A 536 4.21 8.83 -23.50
C GLY A 536 2.75 9.07 -23.10
N ASP A 537 2.08 8.11 -22.47
CA ASP A 537 0.72 8.28 -21.92
C ASP A 537 0.81 8.97 -20.54
N HIS A 538 1.04 10.28 -20.60
CA HIS A 538 1.23 11.08 -19.39
C HIS A 538 -0.04 11.17 -18.52
N ALA A 539 -1.24 10.99 -19.10
CA ALA A 539 -2.49 11.00 -18.35
C ALA A 539 -2.61 9.75 -17.47
N ALA A 540 -2.40 8.57 -18.05
CA ALA A 540 -2.40 7.31 -17.31
C ALA A 540 -1.24 7.27 -16.29
N ALA A 541 -0.03 7.71 -16.67
CA ALA A 541 1.12 7.76 -15.78
C ALA A 541 0.84 8.62 -14.55
N ARG A 542 0.24 9.80 -14.72
CA ARG A 542 -0.17 10.70 -13.63
C ARG A 542 -1.17 10.05 -12.69
N SER A 543 -2.17 9.35 -13.24
CA SER A 543 -3.16 8.64 -12.45
C SER A 543 -2.54 7.57 -11.57
N TYR A 544 -1.69 6.70 -12.15
CA TYR A 544 -1.03 5.64 -11.40
C TYR A 544 -0.03 6.17 -10.37
N TYR A 545 0.86 7.08 -10.76
CA TYR A 545 1.83 7.66 -9.83
C TYR A 545 1.16 8.44 -8.72
N GLY A 546 0.09 9.20 -9.04
CA GLY A 546 -0.70 9.94 -8.05
C GLY A 546 -1.30 9.02 -7.01
N ALA A 547 -1.98 7.95 -7.43
CA ALA A 547 -2.58 6.98 -6.52
C ALA A 547 -1.54 6.33 -5.59
N VAL A 548 -0.37 5.95 -6.12
CA VAL A 548 0.73 5.38 -5.33
C VAL A 548 1.33 6.41 -4.38
N PHE A 549 1.63 7.62 -4.85
CA PHE A 549 2.28 8.66 -4.07
C PHE A 549 1.38 9.23 -2.98
N ASP A 550 0.07 9.36 -3.25
CA ASP A 550 -0.91 9.80 -2.26
C ASP A 550 -1.11 8.74 -1.16
N THR A 551 -1.04 7.46 -1.51
CA THR A 551 -1.15 6.37 -0.54
C THR A 551 0.14 6.18 0.26
N THR A 552 1.32 6.24 -0.38
CA THR A 552 2.61 5.96 0.26
C THR A 552 3.72 6.80 -0.37
N PRO A 553 3.97 8.04 0.13
CA PRO A 553 5.08 8.88 -0.34
C PRO A 553 6.46 8.23 -0.21
N ALA A 554 6.60 7.25 0.69
CA ALA A 554 7.83 6.48 0.87
C ALA A 554 8.25 5.64 -0.37
N LEU A 555 7.37 5.45 -1.35
CA LEU A 555 7.71 4.93 -2.68
C LEU A 555 8.19 6.07 -3.59
N GLY A 556 9.40 6.57 -3.35
CA GLY A 556 9.98 7.74 -4.01
C GLY A 556 9.91 7.72 -5.53
N ALA A 557 9.99 6.55 -6.17
CA ALA A 557 9.85 6.41 -7.61
C ALA A 557 8.51 6.96 -8.15
N ALA A 558 7.41 6.84 -7.39
CA ALA A 558 6.12 7.42 -7.76
C ALA A 558 6.16 8.95 -7.68
N GLY A 559 6.77 9.53 -6.63
CA GLY A 559 6.91 10.97 -6.49
C GLY A 559 7.78 11.59 -7.58
N PHE A 560 8.93 10.99 -7.90
CA PHE A 560 9.78 11.45 -9.00
C PHE A 560 9.11 11.27 -10.36
N GLY A 561 8.41 10.15 -10.60
CA GLY A 561 7.63 9.92 -11.81
C GLY A 561 6.52 10.96 -11.99
N LEU A 562 5.76 11.22 -10.93
CA LEU A 562 4.70 12.24 -10.92
C LEU A 562 5.26 13.64 -11.20
N ALA A 563 6.41 14.00 -10.62
CA ALA A 563 7.07 15.27 -10.87
C ALA A 563 7.51 15.40 -12.34
N ARG A 564 8.09 14.34 -12.94
CA ARG A 564 8.45 14.33 -14.37
C ARG A 564 7.24 14.54 -15.26
N VAL A 565 6.17 13.81 -15.02
CA VAL A 565 4.95 13.89 -15.84
C VAL A 565 4.27 15.26 -15.71
N HIS A 566 4.27 15.87 -14.51
CA HIS A 566 3.76 17.23 -14.32
C HIS A 566 4.56 18.26 -15.11
N VAL A 567 5.90 18.16 -15.10
CA VAL A 567 6.71 19.11 -15.85
C VAL A 567 6.55 18.95 -17.35
N LEU A 568 6.43 17.71 -17.84
CA LEU A 568 6.16 17.43 -19.26
C LEU A 568 4.78 17.96 -19.71
N ALA A 569 3.82 18.02 -18.79
CA ALA A 569 2.52 18.63 -19.03
C ALA A 569 2.51 20.17 -18.86
N GLY A 570 3.66 20.82 -18.62
CA GLY A 570 3.74 22.27 -18.37
C GLY A 570 3.30 22.70 -16.97
N GLU A 571 3.01 21.78 -16.07
CA GLU A 571 2.48 22.03 -14.71
C GLU A 571 3.63 22.17 -13.68
N ARG A 572 4.57 23.11 -13.93
CA ARG A 572 5.76 23.33 -13.08
C ARG A 572 5.45 23.43 -11.59
N ALA A 573 4.45 24.22 -11.23
CA ALA A 573 4.08 24.41 -9.81
C ALA A 573 3.70 23.09 -9.13
N LYS A 574 2.96 22.21 -9.81
CA LYS A 574 2.59 20.89 -9.30
C LYS A 574 3.82 19.97 -9.20
N ALA A 575 4.72 20.02 -10.19
CA ALA A 575 5.97 19.26 -10.15
C ALA A 575 6.84 19.64 -8.95
N VAL A 576 6.99 20.96 -8.71
CA VAL A 576 7.72 21.49 -7.55
C VAL A 576 7.06 21.06 -6.24
N ALA A 577 5.74 21.23 -6.11
CA ALA A 577 5.00 20.83 -4.91
C ALA A 577 5.12 19.31 -4.63
N THR A 578 5.13 18.49 -5.69
CA THR A 578 5.37 17.03 -5.56
C THR A 578 6.77 16.74 -5.02
N ALA A 579 7.81 17.40 -5.54
CA ALA A 579 9.18 17.23 -5.04
C ALA A 579 9.34 17.74 -3.60
N GLU A 580 8.69 18.85 -3.22
CA GLU A 580 8.70 19.38 -1.86
C GLU A 580 7.98 18.46 -0.87
N ARG A 581 6.86 17.86 -1.27
CA ARG A 581 6.18 16.86 -0.47
C ARG A 581 7.05 15.60 -0.30
N LEU A 582 7.71 15.14 -1.37
CA LEU A 582 8.64 14.01 -1.31
C LEU A 582 9.84 14.29 -0.40
N ALA A 583 10.30 15.54 -0.33
CA ALA A 583 11.40 15.95 0.55
C ALA A 583 11.07 15.85 2.05
N GLN A 584 9.80 15.63 2.41
CA GLN A 584 9.40 15.34 3.79
C GLN A 584 9.72 13.89 4.19
N GLU A 585 9.96 13.01 3.22
CA GLU A 585 10.38 11.63 3.43
C GLU A 585 11.91 11.59 3.62
N PHE A 586 12.37 11.30 4.81
CA PHE A 586 13.80 11.32 5.19
C PHE A 586 14.71 10.56 4.21
N ARG A 587 14.22 9.43 3.68
CA ARG A 587 14.99 8.59 2.75
C ARG A 587 15.37 9.30 1.45
N TYR A 588 14.55 10.25 0.99
CA TYR A 588 14.70 10.93 -0.31
C TYR A 588 14.83 12.45 -0.16
N GLU A 589 15.03 12.95 1.05
CA GLU A 589 15.05 14.39 1.35
C GLU A 589 16.04 15.14 0.46
N ARG A 590 17.27 14.65 0.35
CA ARG A 590 18.32 15.31 -0.44
C ARG A 590 17.98 15.34 -1.93
N GLU A 591 17.67 14.17 -2.51
CA GLU A 591 17.35 14.03 -3.93
C GLU A 591 16.09 14.82 -4.31
N ALA A 592 15.09 14.82 -3.45
CA ALA A 592 13.84 15.56 -3.66
C ALA A 592 14.04 17.08 -3.55
N ARG A 593 14.89 17.57 -2.63
CA ARG A 593 15.26 19.00 -2.56
C ARG A 593 16.07 19.43 -3.78
N VAL A 594 17.00 18.60 -4.27
CA VAL A 594 17.71 18.84 -5.53
C VAL A 594 16.70 18.92 -6.67
N ALA A 595 15.76 17.99 -6.76
CA ALA A 595 14.72 18.00 -7.78
C ALA A 595 13.86 19.30 -7.71
N ALA A 596 13.47 19.75 -6.52
CA ALA A 596 12.71 20.99 -6.36
C ALA A 596 13.47 22.22 -6.89
N VAL A 597 14.77 22.34 -6.58
CA VAL A 597 15.63 23.41 -7.11
C VAL A 597 15.68 23.35 -8.63
N ARG A 598 15.93 22.17 -9.19
CA ARG A 598 16.04 21.98 -10.64
C ARG A 598 14.72 22.21 -11.37
N LEU A 599 13.60 21.72 -10.83
CA LEU A 599 12.27 21.93 -11.41
C LEU A 599 11.89 23.41 -11.49
N ARG A 600 12.32 24.22 -10.51
CA ARG A 600 12.14 25.68 -10.56
C ARG A 600 12.99 26.35 -11.64
N ALA A 601 14.23 25.89 -11.82
CA ALA A 601 15.15 26.47 -12.79
C ALA A 601 15.08 25.82 -14.20
N MET A 602 14.36 24.70 -14.35
CA MET A 602 14.39 23.91 -15.57
C MET A 602 13.80 24.64 -16.76
N VAL A 603 14.58 24.68 -17.85
CA VAL A 603 14.17 25.16 -19.16
C VAL A 603 13.94 23.93 -20.04
N LEU A 604 12.73 23.76 -20.51
CA LEU A 604 12.37 22.72 -21.47
C LEU A 604 12.47 23.32 -22.86
N GLY A 605 13.42 22.81 -23.67
CA GLY A 605 13.49 23.13 -25.10
C GLY A 605 12.32 22.46 -25.81
N GLY A 606 11.56 23.20 -26.61
CA GLY A 606 10.44 22.67 -27.38
C GLY A 606 9.35 23.71 -27.63
N PRO A 607 8.21 23.30 -28.21
CA PRO A 607 7.18 24.24 -28.63
C PRO A 607 6.66 25.09 -27.48
N SER A 608 6.13 26.25 -27.80
CA SER A 608 5.66 27.38 -26.97
C SER A 608 4.72 27.02 -25.78
N SER A 609 4.45 25.73 -25.52
CA SER A 609 3.53 25.25 -24.49
C SER A 609 4.14 25.12 -23.10
N HIS A 610 5.47 25.18 -22.95
CA HIS A 610 6.11 25.07 -21.64
C HIS A 610 6.57 26.44 -21.15
N PRO A 611 5.91 27.01 -20.13
CA PRO A 611 6.29 28.34 -19.64
C PRO A 611 7.72 28.31 -19.10
N ALA A 612 8.53 29.31 -19.52
CA ALA A 612 9.85 29.51 -18.95
C ALA A 612 9.75 29.76 -17.43
N PRO A 613 10.81 29.48 -16.65
CA PRO A 613 10.84 29.81 -15.21
C PRO A 613 10.61 31.31 -15.00
N THR A 614 9.79 31.66 -14.02
CA THR A 614 9.61 33.05 -13.59
C THR A 614 10.84 33.54 -12.81
N GLU A 615 10.99 34.88 -12.63
CA GLU A 615 12.07 35.41 -11.78
C GLU A 615 11.93 34.87 -10.32
N ASP A 616 10.72 34.84 -9.79
CA ASP A 616 10.41 34.26 -8.47
C ASP A 616 10.83 32.78 -8.36
N ASP A 617 10.59 31.97 -9.40
CA ASP A 617 11.07 30.59 -9.45
C ASP A 617 12.60 30.50 -9.34
N LEU A 618 13.32 31.38 -10.06
CA LEU A 618 14.78 31.40 -10.08
C LEU A 618 15.38 31.95 -8.78
N GLU A 619 14.74 32.93 -8.16
CA GLU A 619 15.13 33.43 -6.84
C GLU A 619 14.92 32.37 -5.75
N ARG A 620 13.76 31.71 -5.74
CA ARG A 620 13.48 30.61 -4.80
C ARG A 620 14.41 29.42 -5.02
N ALA A 621 14.75 29.09 -6.27
CA ALA A 621 15.74 28.06 -6.57
C ALA A 621 17.10 28.41 -5.95
N GLY A 622 17.55 29.64 -6.11
CA GLY A 622 18.79 30.16 -5.53
C GLY A 622 18.79 30.14 -4.00
N ALA A 623 17.70 30.61 -3.38
CA ALA A 623 17.54 30.59 -1.93
C ALA A 623 17.52 29.16 -1.36
N SER A 624 16.83 28.23 -2.01
CA SER A 624 16.76 26.82 -1.58
C SER A 624 18.12 26.12 -1.68
N LEU A 625 19.00 26.55 -2.58
CA LEU A 625 20.34 25.98 -2.73
C LEU A 625 21.26 26.29 -1.55
N VAL A 626 21.09 27.43 -0.86
CA VAL A 626 21.95 27.85 0.28
C VAL A 626 21.90 26.87 1.44
N GLY A 627 20.74 26.26 1.69
CA GLY A 627 20.54 25.28 2.79
C GLY A 627 20.67 23.82 2.37
N LEU A 628 21.07 23.55 1.12
CA LEU A 628 21.09 22.21 0.58
C LEU A 628 22.39 21.49 0.87
N SER A 629 22.31 20.33 1.55
CA SER A 629 23.48 19.49 1.86
C SER A 629 23.88 18.64 0.65
N VAL A 630 24.66 19.22 -0.26
CA VAL A 630 25.25 18.56 -1.44
C VAL A 630 26.74 18.84 -1.50
N ASP A 631 27.48 18.02 -2.25
CA ASP A 631 28.91 18.24 -2.49
C ASP A 631 29.16 19.50 -3.35
N ARG A 632 30.41 19.94 -3.39
CA ARG A 632 30.81 21.18 -4.10
C ARG A 632 30.52 21.10 -5.59
N ALA A 633 30.69 19.93 -6.21
CA ALA A 633 30.46 19.73 -7.64
C ALA A 633 28.97 19.85 -7.96
N ALA A 634 28.10 19.18 -7.18
CA ALA A 634 26.67 19.29 -7.33
C ALA A 634 26.16 20.72 -7.08
N ALA A 635 26.67 21.40 -6.04
CA ALA A 635 26.33 22.79 -5.78
C ALA A 635 26.73 23.74 -6.94
N ALA A 636 27.90 23.55 -7.54
CA ALA A 636 28.35 24.30 -8.71
C ALA A 636 27.45 24.00 -9.92
N GLY A 637 27.11 22.71 -10.15
CA GLY A 637 26.20 22.28 -11.20
C GLY A 637 24.81 22.91 -11.11
N LEU A 638 24.22 22.93 -9.91
CA LEU A 638 22.93 23.56 -9.66
C LEU A 638 22.97 25.09 -9.86
N ARG A 639 24.04 25.76 -9.41
CA ARG A 639 24.25 27.21 -9.68
C ARG A 639 24.32 27.48 -11.18
N ALA A 640 25.05 26.66 -11.92
CA ALA A 640 25.16 26.78 -13.37
C ALA A 640 23.81 26.58 -14.08
N GLU A 641 22.98 25.62 -13.64
CA GLU A 641 21.62 25.42 -14.18
C GLU A 641 20.72 26.64 -13.90
N ILE A 642 20.74 27.19 -12.69
CA ILE A 642 19.98 28.39 -12.34
C ILE A 642 20.49 29.59 -13.18
N ARG A 643 21.81 29.74 -13.33
CA ARG A 643 22.40 30.83 -14.10
C ARG A 643 22.08 30.71 -15.59
N TYR A 644 22.09 29.50 -16.14
CA TYR A 644 21.66 29.24 -17.49
C TYR A 644 20.21 29.67 -17.75
N ALA A 645 19.30 29.32 -16.83
CA ALA A 645 17.90 29.76 -16.94
C ALA A 645 17.75 31.30 -16.85
N LYS A 646 18.54 31.97 -16.03
CA LYS A 646 18.60 33.44 -15.97
C LYS A 646 19.16 34.03 -17.26
N PHE A 647 20.21 33.42 -17.83
CA PHE A 647 20.82 33.86 -19.09
C PHE A 647 19.84 33.89 -20.27
N LEU A 648 18.95 32.89 -20.36
CA LEU A 648 17.94 32.89 -21.42
C LEU A 648 16.93 34.04 -21.33
N ARG A 649 16.91 34.79 -20.21
CA ARG A 649 16.06 35.98 -19.97
C ARG A 649 16.85 37.28 -20.09
N ASP A 650 18.02 37.35 -19.42
CA ASP A 650 18.80 38.58 -19.24
C ASP A 650 19.96 38.72 -20.24
N HIS A 651 20.26 37.64 -21.00
CA HIS A 651 21.36 37.51 -21.93
C HIS A 651 22.73 37.88 -21.35
N ASP A 652 22.91 37.78 -20.02
CA ASP A 652 24.16 38.06 -19.32
C ASP A 652 25.17 36.92 -19.52
N ARG A 653 25.92 36.99 -20.62
CA ARG A 653 26.95 36.00 -20.98
C ARG A 653 28.10 35.97 -19.97
N VAL A 654 28.41 37.09 -19.31
CA VAL A 654 29.53 37.12 -18.35
C VAL A 654 29.24 36.25 -17.17
N LYS A 655 28.07 36.44 -16.55
CA LYS A 655 27.66 35.62 -15.38
C LYS A 655 27.50 34.15 -15.72
N LEU A 656 27.01 33.80 -16.92
CA LEU A 656 26.94 32.41 -17.38
C LEU A 656 28.34 31.81 -17.54
N SER A 657 29.25 32.55 -18.19
CA SER A 657 30.67 32.16 -18.34
C SER A 657 31.32 31.88 -17.00
N ASP A 658 31.11 32.78 -16.01
CA ASP A 658 31.68 32.62 -14.66
C ASP A 658 31.13 31.38 -13.97
N ALA A 659 29.81 31.10 -14.06
CA ALA A 659 29.19 29.91 -13.50
C ALA A 659 29.71 28.60 -14.15
N ILE A 660 29.96 28.61 -15.47
CA ILE A 660 30.57 27.46 -16.16
C ILE A 660 32.03 27.26 -15.75
N ARG A 661 32.77 28.34 -15.47
CA ARG A 661 34.14 28.24 -14.92
C ARG A 661 34.16 27.64 -13.53
N GLU A 662 33.15 27.86 -12.71
CA GLU A 662 33.02 27.19 -11.41
C GLU A 662 32.84 25.67 -11.53
N LEU A 663 32.38 25.16 -12.69
CA LEU A 663 32.26 23.70 -12.95
C LEU A 663 33.62 23.08 -13.28
N ALA A 664 34.54 23.81 -13.94
CA ALA A 664 35.79 23.25 -14.46
C ALA A 664 36.64 22.51 -13.41
N PRO A 665 36.85 23.04 -12.17
CA PRO A 665 37.60 22.32 -11.12
C PRO A 665 37.01 20.96 -10.70
N HIS A 666 35.76 20.67 -11.09
CA HIS A 666 35.06 19.45 -10.73
C HIS A 666 35.03 18.43 -11.89
N ALA A 667 35.67 18.76 -13.02
CA ALA A 667 35.76 17.86 -14.16
C ALA A 667 36.63 16.63 -13.80
N PRO A 668 36.19 15.40 -14.10
CA PRO A 668 36.90 14.18 -13.79
C PRO A 668 38.18 13.99 -14.65
N THR A 669 38.25 14.66 -15.82
CA THR A 669 39.39 14.57 -16.75
C THR A 669 39.88 15.95 -17.16
N GLU A 670 41.18 16.05 -17.49
CA GLU A 670 41.80 17.28 -18.03
C GLU A 670 41.10 17.75 -19.33
N ARG A 671 40.69 16.80 -20.16
CA ARG A 671 39.96 17.11 -21.41
C ARG A 671 38.62 17.82 -21.14
N GLU A 672 37.88 17.36 -20.16
CA GLU A 672 36.60 17.99 -19.76
C GLU A 672 36.82 19.32 -19.06
N TYR A 673 37.87 19.45 -18.26
CA TYR A 673 38.30 20.71 -17.67
C TYR A 673 38.56 21.77 -18.77
N VAL A 674 39.41 21.43 -19.75
CA VAL A 674 39.73 22.33 -20.87
C VAL A 674 38.47 22.69 -21.66
N ALA A 675 37.62 21.71 -21.98
CA ALA A 675 36.38 21.94 -22.72
C ALA A 675 35.43 22.90 -22.01
N LEU A 676 35.30 22.81 -20.68
CA LEU A 676 34.47 23.74 -19.87
C LEU A 676 35.07 25.15 -19.86
N VAL A 677 36.38 25.29 -19.71
CA VAL A 677 37.08 26.57 -19.79
C VAL A 677 36.89 27.21 -21.18
N ASP A 678 37.04 26.43 -22.24
CA ASP A 678 36.84 26.88 -23.61
C ASP A 678 35.39 27.31 -23.88
N LEU A 679 34.41 26.55 -23.37
CA LEU A 679 33.00 26.95 -23.46
C LEU A 679 32.78 28.30 -22.76
N ALA A 680 33.30 28.45 -21.53
CA ALA A 680 33.20 29.71 -20.80
C ALA A 680 33.85 30.89 -21.53
N ASN A 681 34.99 30.67 -22.20
CA ASN A 681 35.68 31.67 -23.00
C ASN A 681 34.89 32.05 -24.24
N ARG A 682 34.27 31.10 -24.96
CA ARG A 682 33.42 31.35 -26.13
C ARG A 682 32.17 32.17 -25.77
N LEU A 683 31.61 31.96 -24.61
CA LEU A 683 30.46 32.74 -24.13
C LEU A 683 30.82 34.17 -23.75
N ARG A 684 32.07 34.42 -23.35
CA ARG A 684 32.48 35.75 -22.88
C ARG A 684 32.61 36.69 -24.08
N PRO A 685 31.93 37.87 -24.08
CA PRO A 685 32.09 38.83 -25.17
C PRO A 685 33.56 39.29 -25.26
N PRO A 686 34.10 39.47 -26.48
CA PRO A 686 35.46 39.93 -26.67
C PRO A 686 35.67 41.26 -25.94
N LEU A 687 36.78 41.39 -25.19
CA LEU A 687 37.17 42.64 -24.55
C LEU A 687 37.37 43.72 -25.66
N ARG A 688 36.40 44.56 -25.89
CA ARG A 688 36.61 45.77 -26.68
C ARG A 688 37.46 46.71 -25.86
N TRP A 689 38.76 46.74 -26.14
CA TRP A 689 39.64 47.81 -25.64
C TRP A 689 39.13 49.11 -26.23
N ARG A 690 38.38 49.91 -25.47
CA ARG A 690 38.16 51.31 -25.79
C ARG A 690 39.47 52.03 -25.54
N TRP A 691 40.22 52.19 -26.60
CA TRP A 691 41.32 53.15 -26.64
C TRP A 691 40.68 54.55 -26.59
N SER A 692 40.53 55.13 -25.41
CA SER A 692 40.16 56.51 -25.24
C SER A 692 41.39 57.37 -25.57
N GLY A 693 41.54 57.65 -26.89
CA GLY A 693 42.49 58.66 -27.34
C GLY A 693 42.10 59.98 -26.75
N ARG A 694 42.74 60.38 -25.64
CA ARG A 694 42.77 61.78 -25.23
C ARG A 694 43.43 62.59 -26.36
N ARG A 695 42.64 63.23 -27.21
CA ARG A 695 43.08 64.38 -27.99
C ARG A 695 43.33 65.51 -26.99
N GLY A 696 44.61 65.69 -26.56
CA GLY A 696 45.09 66.89 -25.91
C GLY A 696 45.27 67.98 -26.95
N ARG A 697 44.70 69.09 -26.69
CA ARG A 697 44.75 70.36 -27.47
C ARG A 697 46.15 70.99 -27.42
N THR A 698 46.68 71.22 -28.59
CA THR A 698 47.48 72.42 -29.04
C THR A 698 48.45 73.12 -28.08
N GLY A 699 49.68 73.12 -28.47
CA GLY A 699 50.67 74.12 -28.09
C GLY A 699 51.75 74.18 -29.16
N HIS A 700 51.77 75.29 -29.92
CA HIS A 700 52.82 75.66 -30.92
C HIS A 700 54.18 75.76 -30.26
N SER A 701 55.24 75.25 -30.90
CA SER A 701 56.46 76.05 -31.18
C SER A 701 57.36 75.38 -32.17
N ARG A 702 57.95 76.23 -33.01
CA ARG A 702 58.77 76.04 -34.22
C ARG A 702 60.19 75.51 -33.86
N PHE A 703 60.90 75.18 -34.95
CA PHE A 703 62.32 74.90 -35.20
C PHE A 703 62.60 73.40 -35.27
N GLY A 704 63.24 72.85 -36.27
CA GLY A 704 63.92 73.34 -37.48
C GLY A 704 64.87 72.23 -37.94
N GLU A 705 64.97 72.12 -39.26
CA GLU A 705 66.06 71.49 -40.02
C GLU A 705 66.22 69.95 -40.07
N THR A 706 66.07 69.51 -41.28
CA THR A 706 66.55 68.31 -42.00
C THR A 706 68.11 68.36 -42.19
N PRO A 707 68.80 67.39 -42.88
CA PRO A 707 68.51 66.07 -43.41
C PRO A 707 69.65 65.06 -43.24
N GLY A 708 69.45 63.79 -43.58
CA GLY A 708 70.56 62.80 -43.70
C GLY A 708 70.14 61.50 -44.33
N THR A 709 70.30 61.41 -45.63
CA THR A 709 70.23 60.27 -46.51
C THR A 709 71.28 59.19 -46.25
N LEU A 710 70.97 57.93 -46.55
CA LEU A 710 71.72 56.91 -47.32
C LEU A 710 71.21 55.51 -46.86
N SER A 711 70.55 54.82 -47.71
CA SER A 711 70.88 53.88 -48.80
C SER A 711 71.22 52.45 -48.30
N SER A 712 70.46 51.57 -48.92
CA SER A 712 70.80 50.23 -49.47
C SER A 712 71.51 49.22 -48.57
N ASP A 713 71.07 48.01 -48.51
CA ASP A 713 71.20 46.95 -49.51
C ASP A 713 70.50 45.67 -49.05
N THR A 714 69.81 45.06 -49.95
CA THR A 714 69.52 43.60 -49.97
C THR A 714 70.80 42.85 -50.42
N PRO A 715 71.00 41.57 -50.19
CA PRO A 715 70.37 40.58 -51.03
C PRO A 715 70.03 39.17 -50.38
N SER A 716 69.01 38.58 -50.87
CA SER A 716 68.88 37.27 -51.56
C SER A 716 69.47 35.98 -50.98
N GLY A 717 68.65 34.98 -51.09
CA GLY A 717 68.98 33.57 -51.32
C GLY A 717 68.85 32.67 -50.13
N GLY A 718 68.24 31.54 -50.17
CA GLY A 718 67.75 30.63 -51.15
C GLY A 718 67.25 29.34 -50.49
N ARG A 719 66.25 28.82 -51.08
CA ARG A 719 65.85 27.44 -51.31
C ARG A 719 66.35 26.33 -50.38
N GLY A 720 65.37 25.44 -49.99
CA GLY A 720 65.63 24.02 -50.01
C GLY A 720 64.75 23.13 -49.23
N HIS A 721 63.73 22.54 -49.85
CA HIS A 721 63.16 21.19 -49.77
C HIS A 721 62.83 20.54 -48.45
N ALA A 722 61.59 20.18 -48.45
CA ALA A 722 60.96 19.03 -47.78
C ALA A 722 61.75 17.68 -47.96
N PRO A 723 61.48 16.57 -47.29
CA PRO A 723 60.14 15.98 -47.40
C PRO A 723 59.30 15.96 -46.13
#